data_6d35deda09687ec8220860dc2147bae3
#
_entry.id   6d35deda09687ec8220860dc2147bae3
#
_cell.length_a   1.000
_cell.length_b   1.000
_cell.length_c   1.000
_cell.angle_alpha   90.00
_cell.angle_beta   90.00
_cell.angle_gamma   90.00
#
_symmetry.space_group_name_H-M   'P 1'
#
loop_
_entity.id
_entity.type
_entity.pdbx_description
1 polymer ?
#
loop_
_entity_poly.entity_id
_entity_poly.type
_entity_poly.pdbx_seq_one_letter_code
_entity_poly.pdbx_strand_id
1 'polypeptide(L)'
;MKSMPLLHSCLRPRYIKTLLRPVLSTHLLPLHHRSPPTHLTYATMAECPIKKQNIAGGGTRNRDWWPDQLKLNILRQHTDATNPLKDLNYAEAFKSLDYNALKKDLAALMTDSQEWWPADFGHYGGLFIRMAWHSAGTYRVFDGRGGGGDGQQRFAPLNSWPDNVSLDKARRLLWPIKQKYGSKISWADLFLLTGNVALESMDFKTFGFAGGRPDTYEADEAVYWGGESTWLGNEVRYSSGSEGLAEGGVVDGDQHKKEHSDIHSRDLEEPLGAAHMGLIYVNPEGPDGVPDAKASARDIRTTFGRMAMNDEETVALIAGGHAFGKTHGAAPSDNVGGEPEAASLEAQGFGWHNKHKSGKGPDTITSGLEVIWTSTPTKWSNKYLEYMFKYEWELEKSPAGANQWVAKDAEEIIPDAYDPNKKHKPRMLTSDLALRFDPIYEKISRDYLANPDKLQDAFARAWFKLLHRDMGPRSRWLGPEIPKEEMIWEDPIPTPNGPVIDDSDIATLKKEILATGVEPSKLISTAWASASTFRGTDKRGGANGARIRLAPQKDWKVNNPTQLKEVLGALEGVQKKFNGGSKKVSIADLIVLAGCAALEKASGLTVPFTPGRGDASQEQTDVHSFEHLEPKVDGFRNYGKSTSRVKTEKFLVDRANLLTLTAPELTALVGGLRTLNANYDGSNTGIFTKTPGQLSNQFFVNLLDMNIKWEATGSDGETFQGTDRKTGEKKFTASRADLVFGSHAELRAVAEVYGAADGNDRFKRDFVAAWDKVMNLDRFDLANIGTQRSRL
;
A
#
# COMPACT_ATOMS: atom_id res chain seq x y z
N MET A 1 -56.55 -26.30 18.22
CA MET A 1 -56.79 -27.69 17.71
C MET A 1 -55.48 -28.22 17.14
N LYS A 2 -55.00 -29.27 17.81
CA LYS A 2 -54.14 -30.38 17.37
C LYS A 2 -52.87 -29.96 16.57
N SER A 3 -51.69 -29.95 17.08
CA SER A 3 -50.77 -30.96 17.71
C SER A 3 -49.92 -31.72 16.70
N MET A 4 -48.60 -31.40 16.67
CA MET A 4 -47.40 -32.28 16.82
C MET A 4 -47.08 -33.33 15.72
N PRO A 5 -45.83 -33.89 15.62
CA PRO A 5 -44.56 -33.59 16.32
C PRO A 5 -43.33 -33.60 15.44
N LEU A 6 -42.26 -32.95 15.89
CA LEU A 6 -40.89 -33.35 16.21
C LEU A 6 -40.26 -34.61 15.57
N LEU A 7 -39.09 -34.45 15.02
CA LEU A 7 -37.99 -35.41 15.20
C LEU A 7 -36.63 -34.72 15.19
N HIS A 8 -35.95 -34.84 16.29
CA HIS A 8 -34.53 -34.55 16.59
C HIS A 8 -33.61 -35.55 15.90
N SER A 9 -32.45 -35.14 15.49
CA SER A 9 -31.24 -35.94 15.75
C SER A 9 -29.99 -35.07 15.86
N CYS A 10 -29.48 -35.08 17.10
CA CYS A 10 -28.18 -34.63 17.50
C CYS A 10 -27.08 -35.52 16.92
N LEU A 11 -25.92 -34.93 16.57
CA LEU A 11 -24.65 -35.60 16.74
C LEU A 11 -23.56 -34.54 17.04
N ARG A 12 -23.10 -34.54 18.28
CA ARG A 12 -21.85 -33.91 18.71
C ARG A 12 -20.70 -34.93 18.57
N PRO A 13 -19.48 -34.55 18.20
CA PRO A 13 -18.32 -35.39 18.40
C PRO A 13 -17.77 -35.24 19.80
N ARG A 14 -17.54 -36.37 20.44
CA ARG A 14 -16.89 -36.50 21.76
C ARG A 14 -15.38 -36.41 21.65
N TYR A 15 -14.80 -35.62 22.52
CA TYR A 15 -13.39 -35.71 22.87
C TYR A 15 -13.10 -37.01 23.66
N ILE A 16 -12.09 -37.77 23.25
CA ILE A 16 -11.49 -38.85 24.04
C ILE A 16 -10.15 -38.33 24.57
N LYS A 17 -10.09 -38.10 25.88
CA LYS A 17 -8.84 -38.01 26.64
C LYS A 17 -8.37 -39.41 26.98
N THR A 18 -7.16 -39.77 26.56
CA THR A 18 -6.47 -40.94 27.06
C THR A 18 -5.30 -40.51 27.94
N LEU A 19 -5.42 -40.78 29.21
CA LEU A 19 -4.39 -40.69 30.22
C LEU A 19 -3.46 -41.93 30.09
N LEU A 20 -2.15 -41.73 30.08
CA LEU A 20 -1.18 -42.74 30.45
C LEU A 20 -0.12 -42.10 31.36
N ARG A 21 -0.02 -42.64 32.54
CA ARG A 21 1.00 -42.40 33.57
C ARG A 21 2.26 -43.22 33.30
N PRO A 22 3.44 -42.80 33.81
CA PRO A 22 4.73 -43.39 33.52
C PRO A 22 5.11 -44.56 34.43
N VAL A 23 5.87 -45.48 33.87
CA VAL A 23 6.63 -46.47 34.65
C VAL A 23 8.10 -46.16 34.47
N LEU A 24 8.77 -45.93 35.61
CA LEU A 24 10.22 -45.85 35.74
C LEU A 24 10.83 -47.22 35.53
N SER A 25 11.92 -47.29 34.77
CA SER A 25 12.97 -48.26 34.99
C SER A 25 14.30 -47.72 34.46
N THR A 26 15.23 -47.69 35.39
CA THR A 26 16.64 -47.33 35.25
C THR A 26 17.43 -48.41 34.50
N HIS A 27 18.25 -47.99 33.51
CA HIS A 27 19.54 -48.59 33.24
C HIS A 27 20.48 -47.62 32.49
N LEU A 28 21.64 -47.43 33.10
CA LEU A 28 22.79 -46.66 32.57
C LEU A 28 23.57 -47.47 31.53
N LEU A 29 24.14 -46.73 30.54
CA LEU A 29 25.44 -46.84 29.83
C LEU A 29 25.31 -46.65 28.32
N PRO A 30 26.34 -46.21 27.58
CA PRO A 30 27.23 -45.05 27.70
C PRO A 30 27.17 -44.09 26.45
N LEU A 31 27.78 -42.96 26.61
CA LEU A 31 28.04 -41.92 25.64
C LEU A 31 28.68 -42.40 24.32
N HIS A 32 28.04 -42.20 23.20
CA HIS A 32 28.68 -42.07 21.91
C HIS A 32 28.28 -40.71 21.26
N HIS A 33 29.32 -39.91 21.03
CA HIS A 33 29.24 -38.72 20.20
C HIS A 33 28.60 -39.06 18.84
N ARG A 34 27.49 -38.44 18.54
CA ARG A 34 26.99 -38.29 17.17
C ARG A 34 26.82 -36.85 16.86
N SER A 35 27.46 -36.45 15.77
CA SER A 35 27.35 -35.16 15.07
C SER A 35 25.89 -34.76 14.80
N PRO A 36 25.59 -33.45 14.71
CA PRO A 36 24.22 -33.00 14.40
C PRO A 36 23.81 -33.47 13.00
N PRO A 37 22.53 -33.82 12.78
CA PRO A 37 22.07 -34.20 11.45
C PRO A 37 22.08 -32.97 10.55
N THR A 38 22.94 -33.07 9.55
CA THR A 38 22.91 -32.21 8.36
C THR A 38 21.61 -32.37 7.62
N HIS A 39 21.06 -31.23 7.19
CA HIS A 39 20.04 -31.09 6.15
C HIS A 39 18.67 -31.74 6.40
N LEU A 40 17.76 -30.95 6.98
CA LEU A 40 16.36 -31.04 6.59
C LEU A 40 16.29 -30.63 5.11
N THR A 41 16.29 -31.62 4.25
CA THR A 41 15.81 -31.46 2.90
C THR A 41 14.36 -30.96 2.97
N TYR A 42 14.14 -29.75 2.56
CA TYR A 42 12.80 -29.24 2.26
C TYR A 42 12.10 -30.26 1.37
N ALA A 43 10.96 -30.73 1.83
CA ALA A 43 10.10 -31.55 1.02
C ALA A 43 9.87 -30.79 -0.28
N THR A 44 10.35 -31.36 -1.37
CA THR A 44 9.94 -31.00 -2.72
C THR A 44 8.43 -30.83 -2.71
N MET A 45 7.95 -29.72 -3.33
CA MET A 45 6.52 -29.46 -3.53
C MET A 45 5.78 -30.79 -3.68
N ALA A 46 4.83 -31.04 -2.78
CA ALA A 46 4.03 -32.25 -2.87
C ALA A 46 3.48 -32.32 -4.30
N GLU A 47 3.86 -33.34 -5.03
CA GLU A 47 3.30 -33.61 -6.34
C GLU A 47 1.79 -33.52 -6.20
N CYS A 48 1.15 -32.78 -7.12
CA CYS A 48 -0.30 -32.61 -7.17
C CYS A 48 -0.98 -33.97 -6.87
N PRO A 49 -1.84 -34.06 -5.85
CA PRO A 49 -2.48 -35.35 -5.49
C PRO A 49 -3.20 -36.01 -6.66
N ILE A 50 -3.60 -35.22 -7.66
CA ILE A 50 -4.24 -35.70 -8.90
C ILE A 50 -3.28 -36.56 -9.73
N LYS A 51 -1.97 -36.36 -9.67
CA LYS A 51 -0.98 -37.20 -10.36
C LYS A 51 -0.90 -38.63 -9.81
N LYS A 52 -1.37 -38.87 -8.57
CA LYS A 52 -1.34 -40.21 -7.94
C LYS A 52 -2.69 -40.95 -7.95
N GLN A 53 -3.77 -40.24 -8.32
CA GLN A 53 -5.11 -40.85 -8.37
C GLN A 53 -5.72 -40.64 -9.76
N ASN A 54 -5.60 -41.63 -10.61
CA ASN A 54 -6.22 -41.66 -11.95
C ASN A 54 -7.76 -41.83 -11.90
N ILE A 55 -8.43 -41.28 -10.91
CA ILE A 55 -9.88 -41.41 -10.75
C ILE A 55 -10.50 -40.04 -10.78
N ALA A 56 -11.22 -39.71 -11.86
CA ALA A 56 -12.04 -38.53 -11.92
C ALA A 56 -13.02 -38.51 -10.75
N GLY A 57 -13.04 -37.45 -9.98
CA GLY A 57 -13.90 -37.31 -8.80
C GLY A 57 -13.33 -37.86 -7.48
N GLY A 58 -12.03 -38.08 -7.38
CA GLY A 58 -11.35 -38.68 -6.24
C GLY A 58 -11.19 -37.79 -5.00
N GLY A 59 -12.19 -36.99 -4.65
CA GLY A 59 -12.28 -36.39 -3.30
C GLY A 59 -11.24 -35.38 -2.88
N THR A 60 -10.66 -34.59 -3.82
CA THR A 60 -9.76 -33.48 -3.51
C THR A 60 -10.55 -32.24 -3.10
N ARG A 61 -9.99 -31.40 -2.21
CA ARG A 61 -10.52 -30.08 -1.90
C ARG A 61 -10.08 -29.08 -2.97
N ASN A 62 -10.85 -28.01 -3.19
CA ASN A 62 -10.47 -26.96 -4.15
C ASN A 62 -9.06 -26.43 -3.94
N ARG A 63 -8.63 -26.19 -2.70
CA ARG A 63 -7.29 -25.72 -2.39
C ARG A 63 -6.18 -26.72 -2.73
N ASP A 64 -6.46 -28.00 -2.88
CA ASP A 64 -5.47 -29.02 -3.19
C ASP A 64 -5.05 -29.00 -4.66
N TRP A 65 -5.88 -28.46 -5.56
CA TRP A 65 -5.61 -28.32 -6.97
C TRP A 65 -5.69 -26.88 -7.49
N TRP A 66 -6.08 -25.92 -6.62
CA TRP A 66 -6.22 -24.50 -6.93
C TRP A 66 -5.35 -23.56 -6.06
N PRO A 67 -4.23 -23.94 -5.47
CA PRO A 67 -3.46 -23.05 -4.62
C PRO A 67 -2.78 -21.93 -5.43
N ASP A 68 -2.41 -22.22 -6.69
CA ASP A 68 -1.65 -21.32 -7.56
C ASP A 68 -2.53 -20.52 -8.53
N GLN A 69 -3.84 -20.56 -8.38
CA GLN A 69 -4.70 -19.80 -9.28
C GLN A 69 -4.51 -18.31 -9.11
N LEU A 70 -4.36 -17.61 -10.24
CA LEU A 70 -4.29 -16.16 -10.26
C LEU A 70 -5.62 -15.55 -9.78
N LYS A 71 -5.58 -14.76 -8.71
CA LYS A 71 -6.77 -14.13 -8.12
C LYS A 71 -7.02 -12.79 -8.80
N LEU A 72 -8.21 -12.59 -9.34
CA LEU A 72 -8.64 -11.34 -9.98
C LEU A 72 -9.57 -10.50 -9.09
N ASN A 73 -9.80 -10.90 -7.85
CA ASN A 73 -10.68 -10.19 -6.91
C ASN A 73 -10.27 -8.75 -6.72
N ILE A 74 -8.97 -8.50 -6.62
CA ILE A 74 -8.41 -7.16 -6.47
C ILE A 74 -8.80 -6.19 -7.61
N LEU A 75 -9.19 -6.69 -8.76
CA LEU A 75 -9.66 -5.89 -9.90
C LEU A 75 -11.17 -5.60 -9.88
N ARG A 76 -11.89 -6.06 -8.83
CA ARG A 76 -13.36 -5.99 -8.74
C ARG A 76 -13.84 -5.30 -7.49
N GLN A 77 -12.92 -4.90 -6.62
CA GLN A 77 -13.25 -4.25 -5.35
C GLN A 77 -13.59 -2.77 -5.52
N HIS A 78 -14.23 -2.20 -4.50
CA HIS A 78 -14.56 -0.79 -4.39
C HIS A 78 -15.40 -0.25 -5.55
N THR A 79 -16.31 -1.07 -6.06
CA THR A 79 -17.22 -0.72 -7.15
C THR A 79 -18.48 0.00 -6.62
N ASP A 80 -19.26 0.59 -7.53
CA ASP A 80 -20.56 1.18 -7.20
C ASP A 80 -21.53 0.17 -6.56
N ALA A 81 -21.35 -1.11 -6.83
CA ALA A 81 -22.21 -2.17 -6.26
C ALA A 81 -22.01 -2.33 -4.75
N THR A 82 -20.81 -2.06 -4.24
CA THR A 82 -20.47 -2.17 -2.82
C THR A 82 -20.51 -0.83 -2.09
N ASN A 83 -20.66 0.28 -2.82
CA ASN A 83 -20.71 1.63 -2.26
C ASN A 83 -22.14 2.11 -2.01
N PRO A 84 -22.62 2.17 -0.75
CA PRO A 84 -23.95 2.68 -0.44
C PRO A 84 -24.12 4.18 -0.69
N LEU A 85 -23.02 4.92 -0.89
CA LEU A 85 -22.99 6.37 -1.17
C LEU A 85 -22.45 6.68 -2.57
N LYS A 86 -22.63 5.77 -3.53
CA LYS A 86 -22.13 5.92 -4.90
C LYS A 86 -22.54 7.21 -5.62
N ASP A 87 -23.70 7.78 -5.26
CA ASP A 87 -24.23 9.01 -5.83
C ASP A 87 -23.76 10.26 -5.07
N LEU A 88 -23.01 10.11 -3.98
CA LEU A 88 -22.50 11.22 -3.18
C LEU A 88 -21.24 11.81 -3.81
N ASN A 89 -21.28 13.10 -4.13
CA ASN A 89 -20.07 13.87 -4.37
C ASN A 89 -19.47 14.27 -3.02
N TYR A 90 -18.46 13.54 -2.54
CA TYR A 90 -17.86 13.80 -1.25
C TYR A 90 -17.20 15.18 -1.15
N ALA A 91 -16.59 15.66 -2.22
CA ALA A 91 -15.98 17.00 -2.22
C ALA A 91 -17.02 18.11 -1.98
N GLU A 92 -18.20 18.01 -2.60
CA GLU A 92 -19.28 18.95 -2.35
C GLU A 92 -19.90 18.78 -0.95
N ALA A 93 -20.02 17.55 -0.48
CA ALA A 93 -20.48 17.29 0.88
C ALA A 93 -19.53 17.89 1.92
N PHE A 94 -18.22 17.71 1.75
CA PHE A 94 -17.19 18.26 2.65
C PHE A 94 -17.20 19.80 2.64
N LYS A 95 -17.38 20.45 1.48
CA LYS A 95 -17.50 21.92 1.39
C LYS A 95 -18.69 22.47 2.19
N SER A 96 -19.72 21.67 2.40
CA SER A 96 -20.89 22.03 3.20
C SER A 96 -20.71 21.80 4.71
N LEU A 97 -19.55 21.27 5.13
CA LEU A 97 -19.22 20.98 6.53
C LEU A 97 -18.93 22.28 7.30
N ASP A 98 -19.54 22.44 8.46
CA ASP A 98 -19.06 23.42 9.44
C ASP A 98 -17.79 22.85 10.12
N TYR A 99 -16.65 23.11 9.49
CA TYR A 99 -15.35 22.61 9.90
C TYR A 99 -14.96 23.07 11.31
N ASN A 100 -15.28 24.32 11.67
CA ASN A 100 -14.96 24.86 12.99
C ASN A 100 -15.83 24.23 14.09
N ALA A 101 -17.11 23.99 13.81
CA ALA A 101 -17.97 23.28 14.73
C ALA A 101 -17.51 21.84 14.94
N LEU A 102 -17.10 21.14 13.88
CA LEU A 102 -16.52 19.80 13.99
C LEU A 102 -15.26 19.78 14.88
N LYS A 103 -14.30 20.70 14.64
CA LYS A 103 -13.09 20.79 15.48
C LYS A 103 -13.42 21.07 16.94
N LYS A 104 -14.40 21.91 17.20
CA LYS A 104 -14.87 22.22 18.56
C LYS A 104 -15.46 20.98 19.25
N ASP A 105 -16.28 20.19 18.53
CA ASP A 105 -16.83 18.95 19.08
C ASP A 105 -15.74 17.91 19.33
N LEU A 106 -14.77 17.78 18.43
CA LEU A 106 -13.62 16.90 18.62
C LEU A 106 -12.77 17.33 19.83
N ALA A 107 -12.52 18.65 19.99
CA ALA A 107 -11.79 19.16 21.14
C ALA A 107 -12.54 18.90 22.47
N ALA A 108 -13.86 19.02 22.46
CA ALA A 108 -14.68 18.69 23.63
C ALA A 108 -14.60 17.20 23.99
N LEU A 109 -14.60 16.32 22.99
CA LEU A 109 -14.46 14.87 23.20
C LEU A 109 -13.14 14.50 23.88
N MET A 110 -12.06 15.26 23.66
CA MET A 110 -10.74 14.92 24.24
C MET A 110 -10.77 14.79 25.77
N THR A 111 -11.61 15.55 26.45
CA THR A 111 -11.73 15.56 27.91
C THR A 111 -13.05 15.01 28.44
N ASP A 112 -13.94 14.52 27.58
CA ASP A 112 -15.20 13.87 27.96
C ASP A 112 -14.98 12.38 28.21
N SER A 113 -14.32 12.08 29.34
CA SER A 113 -13.94 10.71 29.73
C SER A 113 -15.18 9.85 30.03
N GLN A 114 -15.31 8.77 29.25
CA GLN A 114 -16.45 7.83 29.37
C GLN A 114 -16.17 6.73 30.38
N GLU A 115 -17.15 6.40 31.21
CA GLU A 115 -17.02 5.35 32.24
C GLU A 115 -16.70 3.97 31.59
N TRP A 116 -17.28 3.69 30.42
CA TRP A 116 -17.07 2.41 29.76
C TRP A 116 -15.66 2.27 29.17
N TRP A 117 -14.95 3.39 28.93
CA TRP A 117 -13.55 3.45 28.50
C TRP A 117 -12.88 4.73 29.01
N PRO A 118 -12.40 4.75 30.26
CA PRO A 118 -11.82 5.95 30.87
C PRO A 118 -10.58 6.44 30.15
N ALA A 119 -10.44 7.77 30.04
CA ALA A 119 -9.29 8.42 29.42
C ALA A 119 -8.07 8.43 30.36
N ASP A 120 -6.89 8.11 29.82
CA ASP A 120 -5.62 8.28 30.53
C ASP A 120 -5.42 9.76 30.85
N PHE A 121 -5.06 10.07 32.09
CA PHE A 121 -4.87 11.45 32.58
C PHE A 121 -6.12 12.34 32.33
N GLY A 122 -7.29 11.76 32.17
CA GLY A 122 -8.53 12.47 31.83
C GLY A 122 -8.57 13.04 30.42
N HIS A 123 -7.70 12.57 29.49
CA HIS A 123 -7.58 13.11 28.14
C HIS A 123 -7.34 12.00 27.09
N TYR A 124 -8.22 11.89 26.08
CA TYR A 124 -8.11 10.89 25.02
C TYR A 124 -7.04 11.16 23.96
N GLY A 125 -6.31 12.27 24.05
CA GLY A 125 -5.37 12.70 23.02
C GLY A 125 -4.37 11.62 22.61
N GLY A 126 -3.74 10.93 23.57
CA GLY A 126 -2.80 9.85 23.27
C GLY A 126 -3.45 8.69 22.47
N LEU A 127 -4.70 8.32 22.82
CA LEU A 127 -5.46 7.29 22.10
C LEU A 127 -5.78 7.71 20.66
N PHE A 128 -6.19 8.97 20.45
CA PHE A 128 -6.56 9.46 19.11
C PHE A 128 -5.34 9.77 18.23
N ILE A 129 -4.22 10.22 18.79
CA ILE A 129 -2.95 10.31 18.06
C ILE A 129 -2.56 8.91 17.55
N ARG A 130 -2.62 7.90 18.42
CA ARG A 130 -2.34 6.51 18.05
C ARG A 130 -3.30 6.01 16.96
N MET A 131 -4.60 6.31 17.03
CA MET A 131 -5.57 5.92 15.99
C MET A 131 -5.20 6.53 14.62
N ALA A 132 -4.88 7.81 14.58
CA ALA A 132 -4.47 8.48 13.34
C ALA A 132 -3.13 7.94 12.81
N TRP A 133 -2.15 7.72 13.69
CA TRP A 133 -0.88 7.07 13.36
C TRP A 133 -1.11 5.70 12.75
N HIS A 134 -1.94 4.85 13.36
CA HIS A 134 -2.23 3.49 12.88
C HIS A 134 -3.08 3.46 11.61
N SER A 135 -3.85 4.51 11.32
CA SER A 135 -4.53 4.65 10.02
C SER A 135 -3.54 5.00 8.92
N ALA A 136 -2.66 5.97 9.15
CA ALA A 136 -1.72 6.48 8.16
C ALA A 136 -0.45 5.63 8.03
N GLY A 137 0.03 5.05 9.12
CA GLY A 137 1.31 4.31 9.19
C GLY A 137 1.33 2.97 8.47
N THR A 138 0.20 2.52 7.95
CA THR A 138 0.13 1.35 7.06
C THR A 138 0.61 1.66 5.64
N TYR A 139 0.81 2.93 5.29
CA TYR A 139 1.29 3.36 3.97
C TYR A 139 2.62 2.73 3.62
N ARG A 140 2.76 2.36 2.34
CA ARG A 140 3.98 1.80 1.79
C ARG A 140 4.38 2.49 0.48
N VAL A 141 5.57 3.07 0.47
CA VAL A 141 6.08 3.87 -0.66
C VAL A 141 6.28 3.06 -1.95
N PHE A 142 6.48 1.72 -1.85
CA PHE A 142 6.79 0.90 -3.04
C PHE A 142 5.64 0.80 -4.04
N ASP A 143 4.41 0.73 -3.55
CA ASP A 143 3.21 0.56 -4.36
C ASP A 143 2.09 1.52 -3.95
N GLY A 144 2.33 2.38 -2.97
CA GLY A 144 1.39 3.37 -2.51
C GLY A 144 0.17 2.81 -1.77
N ARG A 145 0.16 1.52 -1.43
CA ARG A 145 -0.96 0.90 -0.71
C ARG A 145 -0.87 1.16 0.78
N GLY A 146 -1.96 0.90 1.48
CA GLY A 146 -2.13 1.30 2.87
C GLY A 146 -2.40 2.80 3.01
N GLY A 147 -2.18 3.33 4.22
CA GLY A 147 -2.43 4.73 4.53
C GLY A 147 -3.83 5.03 5.02
N GLY A 148 -4.11 6.30 5.23
CA GLY A 148 -5.37 6.79 5.76
C GLY A 148 -6.43 7.10 4.72
N GLY A 149 -6.18 6.79 3.44
CA GLY A 149 -6.90 7.33 2.28
C GLY A 149 -8.37 6.95 2.15
N ASP A 150 -8.84 5.88 2.78
CA ASP A 150 -10.18 5.31 2.55
C ASP A 150 -10.83 4.67 3.80
N GLY A 151 -10.19 4.82 4.97
CA GLY A 151 -10.75 4.39 6.24
C GLY A 151 -10.69 2.89 6.50
N GLN A 152 -9.73 2.17 5.95
CA GLN A 152 -9.57 0.71 6.04
C GLN A 152 -9.39 0.18 7.46
N GLN A 153 -8.99 1.00 8.43
CA GLN A 153 -8.90 0.58 9.85
C GLN A 153 -10.24 0.06 10.41
N ARG A 154 -11.36 0.30 9.74
CA ARG A 154 -12.69 -0.22 10.13
C ARG A 154 -12.91 -1.70 9.80
N PHE A 155 -12.12 -2.26 8.90
CA PHE A 155 -12.35 -3.57 8.28
C PHE A 155 -11.29 -4.59 8.69
N ALA A 156 -11.70 -5.87 8.66
CA ALA A 156 -10.75 -6.96 8.75
C ALA A 156 -9.74 -6.93 7.58
N PRO A 157 -8.49 -7.33 7.80
CA PRO A 157 -7.92 -7.76 9.08
C PRO A 157 -7.43 -6.61 9.97
N LEU A 158 -7.39 -5.36 9.46
CA LEU A 158 -6.80 -4.21 10.15
C LEU A 158 -7.45 -3.90 11.50
N ASN A 159 -8.79 -4.00 11.59
CA ASN A 159 -9.52 -3.75 12.81
C ASN A 159 -9.17 -4.74 13.93
N SER A 160 -8.55 -5.87 13.58
CA SER A 160 -8.24 -6.99 14.47
C SER A 160 -6.75 -7.29 14.62
N TRP A 161 -5.89 -6.48 14.01
CA TRP A 161 -4.45 -6.63 14.21
C TRP A 161 -4.05 -6.39 15.66
N PRO A 162 -3.07 -7.15 16.20
CA PRO A 162 -2.50 -6.89 17.52
C PRO A 162 -1.98 -5.46 17.68
N ASP A 163 -1.41 -4.88 16.62
CA ASP A 163 -0.96 -3.49 16.62
C ASP A 163 -2.11 -2.49 16.85
N ASN A 164 -3.34 -2.88 16.53
CA ASN A 164 -4.55 -2.06 16.65
C ASN A 164 -5.38 -2.34 17.92
N VAL A 165 -4.82 -3.06 18.88
CA VAL A 165 -5.50 -3.38 20.14
C VAL A 165 -6.10 -2.13 20.78
N SER A 166 -7.37 -2.22 21.17
CA SER A 166 -8.18 -1.14 21.78
C SER A 166 -8.52 0.06 20.88
N LEU A 167 -8.15 0.08 19.59
CA LEU A 167 -8.60 1.13 18.66
C LEU A 167 -10.06 0.98 18.21
N ASP A 168 -10.67 -0.18 18.40
CA ASP A 168 -12.11 -0.37 18.31
C ASP A 168 -12.87 0.58 19.25
N LYS A 169 -12.33 0.85 20.46
CA LYS A 169 -12.88 1.82 21.42
C LYS A 169 -12.72 3.25 20.90
N ALA A 170 -11.56 3.60 20.34
CA ALA A 170 -11.34 4.92 19.76
C ALA A 170 -12.36 5.23 18.65
N ARG A 171 -12.59 4.29 17.74
CA ARG A 171 -13.60 4.44 16.67
C ARG A 171 -15.01 4.58 17.24
N ARG A 172 -15.34 3.87 18.32
CA ARG A 172 -16.66 3.95 18.94
C ARG A 172 -16.86 5.27 19.69
N LEU A 173 -15.82 5.83 20.32
CA LEU A 173 -15.85 7.17 20.93
C LEU A 173 -16.17 8.27 19.89
N LEU A 174 -15.74 8.10 18.63
CA LEU A 174 -16.02 9.03 17.54
C LEU A 174 -17.43 8.90 16.95
N TRP A 175 -18.14 7.81 17.22
CA TRP A 175 -19.44 7.56 16.58
C TRP A 175 -20.46 8.69 16.76
N PRO A 176 -20.64 9.29 17.95
CA PRO A 176 -21.58 10.40 18.12
C PRO A 176 -21.26 11.61 17.23
N ILE A 177 -19.98 11.90 17.00
CA ILE A 177 -19.54 12.98 16.09
C ILE A 177 -19.80 12.58 14.63
N LYS A 178 -19.40 11.36 14.24
CA LYS A 178 -19.69 10.84 12.91
C LYS A 178 -21.20 10.85 12.60
N GLN A 179 -22.02 10.46 13.56
CA GLN A 179 -23.47 10.48 13.45
C GLN A 179 -24.00 11.91 13.24
N LYS A 180 -23.48 12.88 13.99
CA LYS A 180 -23.88 14.28 13.90
C LYS A 180 -23.57 14.90 12.54
N TYR A 181 -22.38 14.64 12.01
CA TYR A 181 -21.92 15.26 10.74
C TYR A 181 -22.23 14.40 9.50
N GLY A 182 -22.55 13.14 9.67
CA GLY A 182 -23.02 12.23 8.63
C GLY A 182 -22.02 12.08 7.48
N SER A 183 -22.53 12.21 6.25
CA SER A 183 -21.73 12.07 5.02
C SER A 183 -20.85 13.29 4.69
N LYS A 184 -20.96 14.39 5.46
CA LYS A 184 -20.12 15.57 5.26
C LYS A 184 -18.67 15.36 5.67
N ILE A 185 -18.39 14.38 6.50
CA ILE A 185 -17.05 13.93 6.86
C ILE A 185 -16.94 12.42 6.71
N SER A 186 -15.97 11.92 5.97
CA SER A 186 -15.66 10.50 5.88
C SER A 186 -15.04 9.98 7.18
N TRP A 187 -15.05 8.68 7.39
CA TRP A 187 -14.27 8.08 8.47
C TRP A 187 -12.77 8.28 8.26
N ALA A 188 -12.31 8.19 7.01
CA ALA A 188 -10.92 8.43 6.65
C ALA A 188 -10.44 9.82 7.12
N ASP A 189 -11.16 10.87 6.73
CA ASP A 189 -10.82 12.24 7.14
C ASP A 189 -11.03 12.45 8.65
N LEU A 190 -12.06 11.85 9.23
CA LEU A 190 -12.36 11.99 10.67
C LEU A 190 -11.25 11.39 11.54
N PHE A 191 -10.73 10.20 11.22
CA PHE A 191 -9.64 9.58 11.98
C PHE A 191 -8.41 10.48 12.02
N LEU A 192 -8.03 11.02 10.88
CA LEU A 192 -6.81 11.81 10.76
C LEU A 192 -6.97 13.22 11.35
N LEU A 193 -8.12 13.87 11.11
CA LEU A 193 -8.44 15.15 11.73
C LEU A 193 -8.49 15.06 13.24
N THR A 194 -9.01 13.96 13.79
CA THR A 194 -9.06 13.74 15.23
C THR A 194 -7.65 13.69 15.83
N GLY A 195 -6.68 13.07 15.13
CA GLY A 195 -5.27 13.09 15.55
C GLY A 195 -4.69 14.51 15.59
N ASN A 196 -5.02 15.35 14.60
CA ASN A 196 -4.61 16.75 14.60
C ASN A 196 -5.22 17.52 15.78
N VAL A 197 -6.54 17.42 15.98
CA VAL A 197 -7.22 18.08 17.08
C VAL A 197 -6.70 17.60 18.43
N ALA A 198 -6.33 16.32 18.55
CA ALA A 198 -5.72 15.78 19.76
C ALA A 198 -4.37 16.47 20.06
N LEU A 199 -3.51 16.62 19.06
CA LEU A 199 -2.25 17.37 19.21
C LEU A 199 -2.49 18.83 19.61
N GLU A 200 -3.40 19.51 18.92
CA GLU A 200 -3.74 20.91 19.17
C GLU A 200 -4.31 21.13 20.59
N SER A 201 -5.14 20.20 21.06
CA SER A 201 -5.71 20.26 22.43
C SER A 201 -4.69 20.05 23.54
N MET A 202 -3.49 19.57 23.18
CA MET A 202 -2.35 19.39 24.07
C MET A 202 -1.21 20.39 23.81
N ASP A 203 -1.56 21.59 23.35
CA ASP A 203 -0.68 22.73 23.12
C ASP A 203 0.38 22.51 21.99
N PHE A 204 0.14 21.58 21.06
CA PHE A 204 0.98 21.41 19.88
C PHE A 204 0.39 22.11 18.67
N LYS A 205 1.16 22.93 17.98
CA LYS A 205 0.75 23.56 16.73
C LYS A 205 1.02 22.66 15.54
N THR A 206 -0.03 22.09 14.93
CA THR A 206 0.09 21.30 13.72
C THR A 206 0.47 22.13 12.50
N PHE A 207 1.03 21.48 11.46
CA PHE A 207 1.41 22.17 10.22
C PHE A 207 0.19 22.55 9.37
N GLY A 208 -0.88 21.75 9.48
CA GLY A 208 -2.14 21.94 8.78
C GLY A 208 -2.91 20.64 8.62
N PHE A 209 -4.00 20.70 7.85
CA PHE A 209 -4.81 19.55 7.50
C PHE A 209 -5.52 19.76 6.16
N ALA A 210 -5.59 18.73 5.35
CA ALA A 210 -6.44 18.65 4.17
C ALA A 210 -7.37 17.44 4.28
N GLY A 211 -8.67 17.64 4.06
CA GLY A 211 -9.66 16.62 3.82
C GLY A 211 -9.73 16.25 2.33
N GLY A 212 -10.64 15.36 1.99
CA GLY A 212 -10.88 14.92 0.60
C GLY A 212 -10.68 13.43 0.36
N ARG A 213 -10.60 12.63 1.43
CA ARG A 213 -10.51 11.16 1.39
C ARG A 213 -11.91 10.56 1.46
N PRO A 214 -12.45 9.99 0.36
CA PRO A 214 -13.71 9.28 0.44
C PRO A 214 -13.55 7.95 1.18
N ASP A 215 -14.63 7.49 1.82
CA ASP A 215 -14.66 6.16 2.44
C ASP A 215 -14.86 5.06 1.39
N THR A 216 -14.27 3.89 1.64
CA THR A 216 -14.68 2.62 1.05
C THR A 216 -15.60 1.86 2.00
N TYR A 217 -16.30 0.82 1.50
CA TYR A 217 -17.33 0.07 2.25
C TYR A 217 -17.09 -1.43 2.25
N GLU A 218 -15.89 -1.84 1.92
CA GLU A 218 -15.41 -3.22 1.97
C GLU A 218 -13.92 -3.25 2.30
N ALA A 219 -13.47 -4.40 2.80
CA ALA A 219 -12.05 -4.64 3.06
C ALA A 219 -11.25 -4.62 1.75
N ASP A 220 -10.05 -4.08 1.80
CA ASP A 220 -9.14 -4.09 0.66
C ASP A 220 -8.49 -5.48 0.51
N GLU A 221 -8.64 -6.12 -0.63
CA GLU A 221 -8.01 -7.39 -0.96
C GLU A 221 -6.47 -7.33 -0.91
N ALA A 222 -5.90 -6.14 -1.09
CA ALA A 222 -4.45 -5.92 -0.97
C ALA A 222 -3.92 -6.06 0.46
N VAL A 223 -4.80 -6.10 1.46
CA VAL A 223 -4.46 -6.29 2.88
C VAL A 223 -4.39 -7.77 3.28
N TYR A 224 -4.68 -8.69 2.36
CA TYR A 224 -4.59 -10.11 2.65
C TYR A 224 -3.13 -10.55 2.85
N TRP A 225 -2.88 -11.27 3.94
CA TRP A 225 -1.53 -11.60 4.41
C TRP A 225 -1.09 -13.05 4.16
N GLY A 226 -1.99 -13.91 3.73
CA GLY A 226 -1.70 -15.32 3.64
C GLY A 226 -1.61 -15.99 5.02
N GLY A 227 -0.59 -16.76 5.29
CA GLY A 227 -0.45 -17.51 6.54
C GLY A 227 -0.24 -16.63 7.78
N GLU A 228 -1.29 -15.93 8.25
CA GLU A 228 -1.27 -14.94 9.33
C GLU A 228 -0.69 -15.48 10.64
N SER A 229 -0.87 -16.78 10.89
CA SER A 229 -0.31 -17.43 12.09
C SER A 229 1.21 -17.36 12.18
N THR A 230 1.88 -17.09 11.06
CA THR A 230 3.34 -17.00 10.98
C THR A 230 3.83 -15.57 10.82
N TRP A 231 3.18 -14.74 10.02
CA TRP A 231 3.69 -13.39 9.73
C TRP A 231 3.50 -12.39 10.88
N LEU A 232 2.53 -12.60 11.77
CA LEU A 232 2.34 -11.79 12.98
C LEU A 232 3.38 -12.08 14.07
N GLY A 233 4.11 -13.19 13.99
CA GLY A 233 5.25 -13.45 14.87
C GLY A 233 6.37 -12.42 14.65
N ASN A 234 7.06 -12.04 15.73
CA ASN A 234 8.12 -11.03 15.66
C ASN A 234 9.24 -11.42 14.67
N GLU A 235 9.64 -12.68 14.66
CA GLU A 235 10.66 -13.20 13.75
C GLU A 235 10.27 -13.04 12.29
N VAL A 236 8.98 -13.16 11.98
CA VAL A 236 8.47 -13.11 10.61
C VAL A 236 8.21 -11.69 10.15
N ARG A 237 7.96 -10.75 11.06
CA ARG A 237 7.70 -9.34 10.70
C ARG A 237 8.92 -8.65 10.12
N TYR A 238 10.12 -8.94 10.61
CA TYR A 238 11.37 -8.25 10.29
C TYR A 238 12.45 -9.16 9.74
N SER A 239 12.50 -10.43 10.16
CA SER A 239 13.29 -11.41 9.46
C SER A 239 12.48 -11.99 8.31
N SER A 240 13.05 -12.10 7.18
CA SER A 240 12.51 -13.04 6.22
C SER A 240 12.86 -14.41 6.75
N GLY A 241 11.92 -15.28 6.88
CA GLY A 241 12.19 -16.70 7.04
C GLY A 241 12.95 -17.29 5.86
N SER A 242 13.42 -16.49 4.96
CA SER A 242 14.38 -16.69 3.92
C SER A 242 15.42 -15.60 4.06
N GLU A 243 16.65 -15.89 3.80
CA GLU A 243 17.85 -15.08 3.88
C GLU A 243 17.75 -13.62 3.38
N GLY A 244 16.60 -13.19 2.85
CA GLY A 244 16.39 -11.90 2.19
C GLY A 244 16.08 -10.70 3.09
N LEU A 245 15.32 -10.82 4.20
CA LEU A 245 15.09 -9.65 5.05
C LEU A 245 16.09 -9.51 6.19
N ALA A 246 16.71 -10.60 6.61
CA ALA A 246 17.83 -10.52 7.54
C ALA A 246 19.02 -9.81 6.89
N GLU A 247 19.20 -9.94 5.59
CA GLU A 247 20.20 -9.22 4.81
C GLU A 247 19.69 -7.84 4.36
N GLY A 248 18.37 -7.66 4.18
CA GLY A 248 17.73 -6.40 3.81
C GLY A 248 17.52 -5.43 4.96
N GLY A 249 17.90 -5.81 6.15
CA GLY A 249 17.78 -4.97 7.33
C GLY A 249 18.79 -3.89 7.45
N VAL A 250 19.49 -3.43 6.52
CA VAL A 250 20.28 -2.29 6.55
C VAL A 250 21.35 -1.96 5.84
N VAL A 251 21.27 -1.02 5.34
CA VAL A 251 21.77 0.31 5.51
C VAL A 251 23.25 0.47 5.69
N ASP A 252 23.86 0.45 4.61
CA ASP A 252 25.01 1.31 4.33
C ASP A 252 24.81 1.89 2.93
N GLY A 253 25.04 3.16 2.69
CA GLY A 253 24.56 3.98 1.59
C GLY A 253 24.48 3.41 0.16
N ASP A 254 25.24 2.35 -0.16
CA ASP A 254 25.18 1.67 -1.47
C ASP A 254 24.28 0.42 -1.47
N GLN A 255 23.79 -0.02 -0.31
CA GLN A 255 22.92 -1.19 -0.20
C GLN A 255 21.44 -0.84 -0.40
N HIS A 256 21.01 0.41 -0.24
CA HIS A 256 19.64 0.84 -0.50
C HIS A 256 19.09 0.38 -1.86
N LYS A 257 19.94 0.23 -2.86
CA LYS A 257 19.55 -0.26 -4.20
C LYS A 257 19.27 -1.77 -4.26
N LYS A 258 19.86 -2.56 -3.35
CA LYS A 258 19.61 -4.01 -3.29
C LYS A 258 18.39 -4.36 -2.44
N GLU A 259 18.12 -3.57 -1.44
CA GLU A 259 17.18 -3.89 -0.35
C GLU A 259 15.71 -3.76 -0.71
N HIS A 260 15.37 -2.81 -1.56
CA HIS A 260 14.01 -2.68 -2.05
C HIS A 260 13.56 -3.80 -2.99
N SER A 261 14.51 -4.62 -3.46
CA SER A 261 14.19 -5.76 -4.33
C SER A 261 13.57 -6.94 -3.58
N ASP A 262 13.84 -7.11 -2.29
CA ASP A 262 13.60 -8.36 -1.59
C ASP A 262 12.46 -8.34 -0.55
N ILE A 263 11.73 -7.23 -0.45
CA ILE A 263 10.50 -7.15 0.38
C ILE A 263 9.45 -8.19 -0.04
N HIS A 264 9.55 -8.67 -1.27
CA HIS A 264 8.73 -9.76 -1.79
C HIS A 264 9.25 -11.16 -1.45
N SER A 265 10.34 -11.27 -0.70
CA SER A 265 10.99 -12.55 -0.41
C SER A 265 10.40 -13.30 0.77
N ARG A 266 9.39 -12.75 1.44
CA ARG A 266 8.68 -13.45 2.51
C ARG A 266 7.98 -14.68 1.96
N ASP A 267 8.07 -15.76 2.71
CA ASP A 267 7.41 -17.02 2.39
C ASP A 267 5.92 -16.95 2.77
N LEU A 268 5.20 -16.11 2.05
CA LEU A 268 3.78 -15.84 2.26
C LEU A 268 2.96 -16.51 1.16
N GLU A 269 1.74 -16.89 1.47
CA GLU A 269 0.81 -17.51 0.52
C GLU A 269 0.50 -16.56 -0.64
N GLU A 270 0.28 -15.26 -0.35
CA GLU A 270 0.11 -14.20 -1.34
C GLU A 270 1.15 -13.09 -1.12
N PRO A 271 2.36 -13.26 -1.66
CA PRO A 271 3.47 -12.35 -1.37
C PRO A 271 3.21 -10.89 -1.72
N LEU A 272 2.52 -10.61 -2.83
CA LEU A 272 2.16 -9.24 -3.22
C LEU A 272 1.16 -8.64 -2.23
N GLY A 273 0.11 -9.36 -1.85
CA GLY A 273 -0.86 -8.92 -0.86
C GLY A 273 -0.20 -8.55 0.47
N ALA A 274 0.60 -9.46 1.02
CA ALA A 274 1.28 -9.22 2.29
C ALA A 274 2.30 -8.06 2.25
N ALA A 275 2.86 -7.80 1.08
CA ALA A 275 3.77 -6.69 0.90
C ALA A 275 3.04 -5.33 0.77
N HIS A 276 1.74 -5.32 0.55
CA HIS A 276 0.97 -4.09 0.32
C HIS A 276 0.81 -3.23 1.57
N MET A 277 0.74 -3.84 2.77
CA MET A 277 0.62 -3.08 4.01
C MET A 277 1.97 -2.94 4.70
N GLY A 278 2.29 -1.72 5.11
CA GLY A 278 3.45 -1.45 5.95
C GLY A 278 3.28 -1.99 7.36
N LEU A 279 4.38 -2.34 8.01
CA LEU A 279 4.39 -2.61 9.43
C LEU A 279 4.29 -1.28 10.19
N ILE A 280 3.39 -1.18 11.17
CA ILE A 280 3.12 0.06 11.89
C ILE A 280 4.14 0.25 13.02
N TYR A 281 4.48 -0.84 13.72
CA TYR A 281 5.40 -0.84 14.84
C TYR A 281 6.59 -1.75 14.65
N VAL A 282 7.68 -1.38 15.33
CA VAL A 282 8.76 -2.30 15.68
C VAL A 282 8.46 -2.98 17.02
N ASN A 283 9.14 -4.09 17.33
CA ASN A 283 9.01 -4.68 18.66
C ASN A 283 9.59 -3.72 19.71
N PRO A 284 8.77 -3.21 20.65
CA PRO A 284 9.24 -2.25 21.64
C PRO A 284 10.21 -2.83 22.66
N GLU A 285 10.23 -4.15 22.83
CA GLU A 285 11.20 -4.85 23.67
C GLU A 285 12.57 -5.08 23.00
N GLY A 286 12.67 -4.76 21.71
CA GLY A 286 13.79 -5.07 20.83
C GLY A 286 13.48 -6.22 19.88
N PRO A 287 14.28 -6.42 18.81
CA PRO A 287 14.11 -7.53 17.87
C PRO A 287 14.02 -8.88 18.60
N ASP A 288 13.01 -9.66 18.26
CA ASP A 288 12.72 -10.97 18.88
C ASP A 288 12.56 -10.93 20.42
N GLY A 289 12.18 -9.76 20.98
CA GLY A 289 12.06 -9.56 22.42
C GLY A 289 13.40 -9.44 23.16
N VAL A 290 14.50 -9.35 22.41
CA VAL A 290 15.84 -9.12 22.97
C VAL A 290 16.08 -7.63 23.15
N PRO A 291 16.41 -7.14 24.36
CA PRO A 291 16.53 -5.71 24.63
C PRO A 291 17.82 -5.10 24.05
N ASP A 292 17.95 -5.11 22.72
CA ASP A 292 19.04 -4.49 21.96
C ASP A 292 18.56 -3.24 21.23
N ALA A 293 18.92 -2.07 21.77
CA ALA A 293 18.54 -0.79 21.20
C ALA A 293 19.19 -0.50 19.83
N LYS A 294 20.39 -0.99 19.57
CA LYS A 294 21.05 -0.81 18.26
C LYS A 294 20.41 -1.67 17.17
N ALA A 295 20.05 -2.90 17.52
CA ALA A 295 19.30 -3.75 16.60
C ALA A 295 17.91 -3.17 16.32
N SER A 296 17.24 -2.55 17.32
CA SER A 296 15.97 -1.86 17.12
C SER A 296 16.06 -0.71 16.11
N ALA A 297 17.18 0.00 16.06
CA ALA A 297 17.36 1.12 15.10
C ALA A 297 17.23 0.66 13.65
N ARG A 298 17.69 -0.55 13.34
CA ARG A 298 17.55 -1.16 12.04
C ARG A 298 16.08 -1.40 11.67
N ASP A 299 15.31 -2.00 12.58
CA ASP A 299 13.90 -2.27 12.36
C ASP A 299 13.10 -0.97 12.22
N ILE A 300 13.45 0.06 13.03
CA ILE A 300 12.86 1.40 12.94
C ILE A 300 13.10 1.99 11.54
N ARG A 301 14.32 1.99 11.03
CA ARG A 301 14.61 2.50 9.67
C ARG A 301 13.82 1.77 8.60
N THR A 302 13.74 0.44 8.70
CA THR A 302 12.98 -0.37 7.75
C THR A 302 11.50 0.01 7.76
N THR A 303 10.91 0.13 8.94
CA THR A 303 9.49 0.46 9.10
C THR A 303 9.16 1.88 8.63
N PHE A 304 9.92 2.86 9.10
CA PHE A 304 9.70 4.26 8.74
C PHE A 304 10.08 4.58 7.30
N GLY A 305 11.11 3.92 6.75
CA GLY A 305 11.47 4.01 5.34
C GLY A 305 10.34 3.53 4.41
N ARG A 306 9.59 2.49 4.81
CA ARG A 306 8.37 2.07 4.08
C ARG A 306 7.29 3.14 4.07
N MET A 307 7.17 3.92 5.14
CA MET A 307 6.25 5.06 5.22
C MET A 307 6.79 6.29 4.47
N ALA A 308 7.92 6.16 3.78
CA ALA A 308 8.64 7.24 3.09
C ALA A 308 9.25 8.30 4.02
N MET A 309 9.59 7.93 5.26
CA MET A 309 10.23 8.82 6.23
C MET A 309 11.74 8.64 6.21
N ASN A 310 12.48 9.74 6.18
CA ASN A 310 13.92 9.75 6.39
C ASN A 310 14.27 9.71 7.89
N ASP A 311 15.56 9.70 8.25
CA ASP A 311 16.00 9.59 9.64
C ASP A 311 15.60 10.81 10.50
N GLU A 312 15.60 12.03 9.96
CA GLU A 312 15.16 13.22 10.68
C GLU A 312 13.65 13.21 10.96
N GLU A 313 12.84 12.85 9.94
CA GLU A 313 11.39 12.67 10.07
C GLU A 313 11.04 11.53 11.04
N THR A 314 11.82 10.44 11.02
CA THR A 314 11.67 9.29 11.92
C THR A 314 11.88 9.69 13.37
N VAL A 315 12.99 10.33 13.68
CA VAL A 315 13.29 10.81 15.04
C VAL A 315 12.25 11.84 15.50
N ALA A 316 11.84 12.75 14.62
CA ALA A 316 10.82 13.75 14.93
C ALA A 316 9.46 13.10 15.25
N LEU A 317 9.03 12.10 14.49
CA LEU A 317 7.76 11.39 14.72
C LEU A 317 7.78 10.59 16.03
N ILE A 318 8.88 9.90 16.34
CA ILE A 318 9.00 9.13 17.59
C ILE A 318 9.06 10.09 18.78
N ALA A 319 9.96 11.06 18.76
CA ALA A 319 10.12 12.01 19.88
C ALA A 319 8.86 12.88 20.09
N GLY A 320 8.21 13.27 19.00
CA GLY A 320 6.96 14.03 19.03
C GLY A 320 5.78 13.21 19.52
N GLY A 321 5.62 11.98 19.06
CA GLY A 321 4.55 11.07 19.48
C GLY A 321 4.70 10.67 20.95
N HIS A 322 5.90 10.30 21.38
CA HIS A 322 6.17 9.88 22.75
C HIS A 322 6.28 11.03 23.76
N ALA A 323 6.11 12.29 23.33
CA ALA A 323 5.82 13.38 24.25
C ALA A 323 4.48 13.21 24.99
N PHE A 324 3.56 12.40 24.44
CA PHE A 324 2.19 12.25 24.87
C PHE A 324 1.83 10.82 25.29
N GLY A 325 0.83 10.70 26.19
CA GLY A 325 0.18 9.45 26.53
C GLY A 325 1.04 8.47 27.32
N LYS A 326 0.66 7.21 27.21
CA LYS A 326 1.33 6.06 27.86
C LYS A 326 1.10 4.77 27.09
N THR A 327 1.89 3.74 27.42
CA THR A 327 1.61 2.34 27.08
C THR A 327 0.83 1.64 28.21
N HIS A 328 0.22 0.47 27.93
CA HIS A 328 -0.57 -0.27 28.90
C HIS A 328 -0.10 -1.73 29.00
N GLY A 329 0.29 -2.11 30.18
CA GLY A 329 0.78 -3.45 30.51
C GLY A 329 0.45 -3.84 31.95
N ALA A 330 -0.80 -3.59 32.38
CA ALA A 330 -1.23 -3.80 33.77
C ALA A 330 -1.13 -5.27 34.24
N ALA A 331 -1.19 -6.23 33.33
CA ALA A 331 -1.09 -7.65 33.62
C ALA A 331 -0.71 -8.44 32.35
N PRO A 332 -0.37 -9.76 32.47
CA PRO A 332 -0.08 -10.64 31.33
C PRO A 332 -1.22 -10.70 30.31
N SER A 333 -0.87 -10.88 29.04
CA SER A 333 -1.78 -10.92 27.88
C SER A 333 -2.82 -12.05 27.95
N ASP A 334 -2.59 -13.11 28.72
CA ASP A 334 -3.53 -14.22 28.94
C ASP A 334 -4.89 -13.75 29.53
N ASN A 335 -4.93 -12.53 30.07
CA ASN A 335 -6.15 -11.90 30.54
C ASN A 335 -6.99 -11.29 29.43
N VAL A 336 -6.44 -11.14 28.21
CA VAL A 336 -7.09 -10.46 27.08
C VAL A 336 -7.76 -11.50 26.18
N GLY A 337 -9.03 -11.28 25.84
CA GLY A 337 -9.80 -12.10 24.92
C GLY A 337 -9.46 -11.80 23.46
N GLY A 338 -10.20 -12.45 22.56
CA GLY A 338 -10.00 -12.32 21.10
C GLY A 338 -10.22 -10.89 20.60
N GLU A 339 -9.66 -10.63 19.44
CA GLU A 339 -9.82 -9.41 18.65
C GLU A 339 -11.29 -9.20 18.20
N PRO A 340 -11.64 -8.02 17.65
CA PRO A 340 -13.02 -7.72 17.24
C PRO A 340 -13.68 -8.77 16.33
N GLU A 341 -12.94 -9.33 15.36
CA GLU A 341 -13.48 -10.34 14.44
C GLU A 341 -13.65 -11.74 15.09
N ALA A 342 -12.92 -12.02 16.17
CA ALA A 342 -13.08 -13.26 16.95
C ALA A 342 -14.01 -13.08 18.15
N ALA A 343 -14.46 -11.86 18.42
CA ALA A 343 -15.38 -11.60 19.52
C ALA A 343 -16.80 -12.11 19.23
N SER A 344 -17.57 -12.33 20.29
CA SER A 344 -18.95 -12.78 20.16
C SER A 344 -19.86 -11.68 19.58
N LEU A 345 -20.98 -12.08 18.97
CA LEU A 345 -21.91 -11.18 18.29
C LEU A 345 -22.45 -10.06 19.22
N GLU A 346 -22.72 -10.39 20.47
CA GLU A 346 -23.22 -9.44 21.48
C GLU A 346 -22.18 -8.38 21.87
N ALA A 347 -20.90 -8.60 21.58
CA ALA A 347 -19.85 -7.60 21.78
C ALA A 347 -19.92 -6.45 20.76
N GLN A 348 -20.70 -6.60 19.69
CA GLN A 348 -21.02 -5.54 18.72
C GLN A 348 -19.78 -4.84 18.14
N GLY A 349 -18.73 -5.64 17.81
CA GLY A 349 -17.49 -5.16 17.23
C GLY A 349 -16.45 -4.66 18.25
N PHE A 350 -16.67 -4.85 19.52
CA PHE A 350 -15.63 -4.71 20.53
C PHE A 350 -14.88 -6.03 20.72
N GLY A 351 -13.57 -5.98 20.64
CA GLY A 351 -12.67 -7.08 20.95
C GLY A 351 -11.84 -6.83 22.18
N TRP A 352 -10.86 -7.70 22.40
CA TRP A 352 -9.83 -7.60 23.44
C TRP A 352 -10.41 -7.37 24.84
N HIS A 353 -11.49 -8.10 25.15
CA HIS A 353 -12.11 -8.07 26.48
C HIS A 353 -11.12 -8.53 27.53
N ASN A 354 -10.78 -7.64 28.45
CA ASN A 354 -9.79 -7.88 29.49
C ASN A 354 -10.46 -8.32 30.80
N LYS A 355 -10.00 -9.44 31.35
CA LYS A 355 -10.50 -10.03 32.58
C LYS A 355 -9.74 -9.59 33.84
N HIS A 356 -8.67 -8.81 33.68
CA HIS A 356 -7.89 -8.33 34.81
C HIS A 356 -8.62 -7.20 35.49
N LYS A 357 -9.04 -7.43 36.75
CA LYS A 357 -9.79 -6.47 37.60
C LYS A 357 -10.95 -5.78 36.85
N SER A 358 -10.85 -4.44 36.63
CA SER A 358 -11.86 -3.67 35.88
C SER A 358 -11.81 -3.87 34.36
N GLY A 359 -10.71 -4.36 33.84
CA GLY A 359 -10.48 -4.56 32.42
C GLY A 359 -10.27 -3.27 31.61
N LYS A 360 -10.29 -2.10 32.24
CA LYS A 360 -10.20 -0.78 31.61
C LYS A 360 -9.46 0.20 32.54
N GLY A 361 -9.20 1.38 32.04
CA GLY A 361 -8.48 2.40 32.81
C GLY A 361 -7.14 1.90 33.32
N PRO A 362 -6.87 1.94 34.64
CA PRO A 362 -5.59 1.50 35.20
C PRO A 362 -5.28 0.02 35.00
N ASP A 363 -6.28 -0.76 34.65
CA ASP A 363 -6.16 -2.20 34.44
C ASP A 363 -6.07 -2.59 32.96
N THR A 364 -5.90 -1.62 32.06
CA THR A 364 -5.80 -1.82 30.60
C THR A 364 -4.53 -2.60 30.24
N ILE A 365 -4.67 -3.51 29.27
CA ILE A 365 -3.58 -4.29 28.69
C ILE A 365 -3.60 -4.08 27.18
N THR A 366 -2.49 -3.60 26.61
CA THR A 366 -2.28 -3.48 25.16
C THR A 366 -0.97 -4.11 24.73
N SER A 367 0.14 -3.37 24.77
CA SER A 367 1.47 -3.84 24.38
C SER A 367 2.19 -4.70 25.44
N GLY A 368 1.67 -4.76 26.65
CA GLY A 368 2.35 -5.38 27.78
C GLY A 368 3.40 -4.50 28.47
N LEU A 369 3.70 -3.33 27.93
CA LEU A 369 4.62 -2.35 28.50
C LEU A 369 3.85 -1.33 29.34
N GLU A 370 4.47 -0.82 30.39
CA GLU A 370 3.88 0.16 31.30
C GLU A 370 4.79 1.38 31.41
N VAL A 371 4.77 2.21 30.38
CA VAL A 371 5.67 3.37 30.22
C VAL A 371 4.87 4.65 30.07
N ILE A 372 5.25 5.65 30.83
CA ILE A 372 4.86 7.05 30.66
C ILE A 372 6.16 7.81 30.44
N TRP A 373 6.34 8.39 29.26
CA TRP A 373 7.64 8.95 28.86
C TRP A 373 7.96 10.30 29.46
N THR A 374 6.94 11.11 29.79
CA THR A 374 7.15 12.50 30.19
C THR A 374 6.34 12.84 31.45
N SER A 375 6.75 13.88 32.15
CA SER A 375 5.99 14.41 33.30
C SER A 375 4.81 15.31 32.86
N THR A 376 4.60 15.48 31.58
CA THR A 376 3.50 16.26 30.99
C THR A 376 2.83 15.49 29.83
N PRO A 377 2.23 14.31 30.09
CA PRO A 377 1.76 13.41 29.05
C PRO A 377 0.56 13.91 28.24
N THR A 378 -0.05 15.01 28.65
CA THR A 378 -1.17 15.69 27.97
C THR A 378 -0.79 17.09 27.52
N LYS A 379 0.50 17.40 27.44
CA LYS A 379 0.99 18.70 27.00
C LYS A 379 2.30 18.56 26.23
N TRP A 380 2.41 19.27 25.10
CA TRP A 380 3.63 19.30 24.30
C TRP A 380 4.84 19.73 25.13
N SER A 381 5.93 18.98 25.00
CA SER A 381 7.22 19.31 25.63
C SER A 381 8.36 18.49 25.03
N ASN A 382 9.61 18.96 25.18
CA ASN A 382 10.80 18.23 24.78
C ASN A 382 11.33 17.26 25.85
N LYS A 383 10.52 16.97 26.89
CA LYS A 383 10.94 16.15 28.04
C LYS A 383 11.31 14.72 27.69
N TYR A 384 10.75 14.19 26.62
CA TYR A 384 11.13 12.85 26.13
C TYR A 384 12.63 12.76 25.85
N LEU A 385 13.18 13.69 25.04
CA LEU A 385 14.61 13.76 24.75
C LEU A 385 15.43 14.21 25.97
N GLU A 386 14.91 15.15 26.75
CA GLU A 386 15.57 15.57 28.01
C GLU A 386 15.83 14.38 28.92
N TYR A 387 14.84 13.55 29.18
CA TYR A 387 14.98 12.39 30.08
C TYR A 387 15.84 11.30 29.44
N MET A 388 15.68 11.05 28.14
CA MET A 388 16.49 10.08 27.43
C MET A 388 18.00 10.30 27.61
N PHE A 389 18.46 11.55 27.55
CA PHE A 389 19.88 11.89 27.68
C PHE A 389 20.32 12.28 29.08
N LYS A 390 19.40 12.60 29.98
CA LYS A 390 19.69 12.96 31.36
C LYS A 390 20.05 11.78 32.24
N TYR A 391 19.33 10.65 32.07
CA TYR A 391 19.44 9.50 32.94
C TYR A 391 20.26 8.36 32.32
N GLU A 392 20.83 7.52 33.17
CA GLU A 392 21.24 6.18 32.81
C GLU A 392 20.07 5.22 32.99
N TRP A 393 20.02 4.15 32.19
CA TRP A 393 18.87 3.28 32.09
C TRP A 393 19.19 1.86 32.55
N GLU A 394 18.33 1.28 33.36
CA GLU A 394 18.40 -0.09 33.84
C GLU A 394 17.20 -0.89 33.32
N LEU A 395 17.45 -2.15 32.92
CA LEU A 395 16.38 -3.03 32.45
C LEU A 395 15.50 -3.45 33.61
N GLU A 396 14.17 -3.36 33.44
CA GLU A 396 13.18 -3.89 34.36
C GLU A 396 12.09 -4.66 33.63
N LYS A 397 11.26 -5.39 34.40
CA LYS A 397 10.06 -6.04 33.88
C LYS A 397 8.82 -5.18 34.18
N SER A 398 7.94 -5.04 33.20
CA SER A 398 6.59 -4.47 33.40
C SER A 398 5.73 -5.40 34.26
N PRO A 399 4.58 -4.96 34.76
CA PRO A 399 3.62 -5.86 35.43
C PRO A 399 3.15 -7.03 34.55
N ALA A 400 3.17 -6.86 33.23
CA ALA A 400 2.87 -7.92 32.25
C ALA A 400 4.06 -8.84 31.95
N GLY A 401 5.26 -8.55 32.47
CA GLY A 401 6.48 -9.33 32.25
C GLY A 401 7.31 -8.89 31.05
N ALA A 402 6.91 -7.84 30.31
CA ALA A 402 7.64 -7.32 29.19
C ALA A 402 8.90 -6.54 29.61
N ASN A 403 9.93 -6.50 28.73
CA ASN A 403 11.15 -5.74 28.97
C ASN A 403 10.93 -4.25 28.73
N GLN A 404 11.27 -3.45 29.73
CA GLN A 404 11.29 -2.00 29.63
C GLN A 404 12.47 -1.44 30.44
N TRP A 405 12.74 -0.15 30.33
CA TRP A 405 13.86 0.49 30.99
C TRP A 405 13.40 1.55 31.98
N VAL A 406 14.00 1.57 33.15
CA VAL A 406 13.74 2.56 34.19
C VAL A 406 14.97 3.43 34.40
N ALA A 407 14.77 4.72 34.68
CA ALA A 407 15.85 5.66 34.97
C ALA A 407 16.53 5.31 36.29
N LYS A 408 17.86 5.08 36.24
CA LYS A 408 18.69 4.78 37.41
C LYS A 408 18.75 6.02 38.33
N ASP A 409 18.62 5.80 39.63
CA ASP A 409 18.74 6.84 40.67
C ASP A 409 17.88 8.09 40.45
N ALA A 410 16.80 7.96 39.67
CA ALA A 410 15.85 9.04 39.38
C ALA A 410 14.80 9.18 40.48
N GLU A 411 14.32 10.40 40.68
CA GLU A 411 13.15 10.69 41.50
C GLU A 411 11.84 10.26 40.79
N GLU A 412 10.79 10.01 41.54
CA GLU A 412 9.46 9.73 41.04
C GLU A 412 8.77 11.05 40.64
N ILE A 413 8.93 11.44 39.38
CA ILE A 413 8.45 12.72 38.83
C ILE A 413 7.33 12.55 37.79
N ILE A 414 7.11 11.35 37.30
CA ILE A 414 6.13 11.05 36.26
C ILE A 414 4.75 10.80 36.91
N PRO A 415 3.69 11.53 36.51
CA PRO A 415 2.37 11.34 37.12
C PRO A 415 1.77 9.98 36.75
N ASP A 416 0.99 9.40 37.68
CA ASP A 416 0.14 8.28 37.34
C ASP A 416 -1.09 8.74 36.54
N ALA A 417 -1.60 7.89 35.65
CA ALA A 417 -2.71 8.25 34.76
C ALA A 417 -4.07 8.39 35.48
N TYR A 418 -4.24 7.73 36.63
CA TYR A 418 -5.52 7.61 37.32
C TYR A 418 -5.47 7.96 38.82
N ASP A 419 -4.28 8.00 39.43
CA ASP A 419 -4.09 8.39 40.81
C ASP A 419 -3.22 9.66 40.93
N PRO A 420 -3.79 10.82 41.24
CA PRO A 420 -3.07 12.08 41.34
C PRO A 420 -1.99 12.11 42.45
N ASN A 421 -2.05 11.18 43.40
CA ASN A 421 -1.10 11.11 44.51
C ASN A 421 0.07 10.17 44.22
N LYS A 422 0.02 9.43 43.12
CA LYS A 422 1.03 8.46 42.74
C LYS A 422 1.93 9.02 41.65
N LYS A 423 3.21 8.77 41.77
CA LYS A 423 4.21 9.10 40.76
C LYS A 423 5.09 7.90 40.46
N HIS A 424 5.76 7.97 39.33
CA HIS A 424 6.67 6.94 38.85
C HIS A 424 8.01 7.53 38.46
N LYS A 425 9.03 6.69 38.38
CA LYS A 425 10.32 7.04 37.76
C LYS A 425 10.13 7.13 36.23
N PRO A 426 10.94 7.95 35.54
CA PRO A 426 10.98 7.93 34.07
C PRO A 426 11.29 6.56 33.53
N ARG A 427 10.61 6.20 32.42
CA ARG A 427 10.73 4.91 31.74
C ARG A 427 10.90 5.11 30.23
N MET A 428 11.56 4.14 29.59
CA MET A 428 11.74 4.08 28.13
C MET A 428 11.54 2.66 27.64
N LEU A 429 11.23 2.53 26.34
CA LEU A 429 11.23 1.29 25.61
C LEU A 429 12.64 0.95 25.10
N THR A 430 12.91 -0.29 24.76
CA THR A 430 14.16 -0.63 24.06
C THR A 430 14.25 0.09 22.73
N SER A 431 13.15 0.18 21.98
CA SER A 431 13.06 0.93 20.73
C SER A 431 13.29 2.44 20.91
N ASP A 432 12.89 3.04 22.05
CA ASP A 432 13.21 4.46 22.33
C ASP A 432 14.71 4.69 22.43
N LEU A 433 15.40 3.81 23.16
CA LEU A 433 16.84 3.92 23.37
C LEU A 433 17.65 3.78 22.07
N ALA A 434 17.05 3.29 20.99
CA ALA A 434 17.67 3.34 19.67
C ALA A 434 18.02 4.76 19.25
N LEU A 435 17.21 5.75 19.63
CA LEU A 435 17.47 7.17 19.33
C LEU A 435 18.69 7.75 20.08
N ARG A 436 19.13 7.09 21.17
CA ARG A 436 20.34 7.44 21.92
C ARG A 436 21.57 6.70 21.45
N PHE A 437 21.42 5.42 21.02
CA PHE A 437 22.57 4.51 20.79
C PHE A 437 22.88 4.26 19.31
N ASP A 438 21.99 4.58 18.37
CA ASP A 438 22.32 4.58 16.95
C ASP A 438 23.06 5.90 16.61
N PRO A 439 24.24 5.86 15.97
CA PRO A 439 25.06 7.06 15.75
C PRO A 439 24.40 8.16 14.92
N ILE A 440 23.50 7.77 14.00
CA ILE A 440 22.77 8.74 13.14
C ILE A 440 21.63 9.35 13.94
N TYR A 441 20.82 8.52 14.57
CA TYR A 441 19.70 8.98 15.39
C TYR A 441 20.16 9.78 16.59
N GLU A 442 21.24 9.39 17.26
CA GLU A 442 21.81 10.15 18.38
C GLU A 442 22.14 11.59 17.98
N LYS A 443 22.79 11.77 16.83
CA LYS A 443 23.15 13.09 16.33
C LYS A 443 21.91 13.96 16.11
N ILE A 444 20.87 13.42 15.48
CA ILE A 444 19.60 14.11 15.23
C ILE A 444 18.88 14.41 16.55
N SER A 445 18.81 13.43 17.44
CA SER A 445 18.15 13.57 18.76
C SER A 445 18.81 14.63 19.63
N ARG A 446 20.14 14.72 19.61
CA ARG A 446 20.87 15.77 20.35
C ARG A 446 20.68 17.15 19.73
N ASP A 447 20.60 17.25 18.41
CA ASP A 447 20.27 18.50 17.74
C ASP A 447 18.85 18.96 18.10
N TYR A 448 17.88 18.08 18.11
CA TYR A 448 16.49 18.37 18.53
C TYR A 448 16.39 18.69 20.03
N LEU A 449 17.23 18.06 20.88
CA LEU A 449 17.30 18.40 22.30
C LEU A 449 17.82 19.82 22.50
N ALA A 450 18.87 20.21 21.77
CA ALA A 450 19.46 21.53 21.83
C ALA A 450 18.57 22.61 21.18
N ASN A 451 17.73 22.25 20.23
CA ASN A 451 16.89 23.14 19.43
C ASN A 451 15.41 22.70 19.46
N PRO A 452 14.66 22.90 20.55
CA PRO A 452 13.28 22.43 20.67
C PRO A 452 12.32 22.94 19.59
N ASP A 453 12.52 24.17 19.12
CA ASP A 453 11.71 24.75 18.03
C ASP A 453 11.92 24.00 16.70
N LYS A 454 13.15 23.50 16.47
CA LYS A 454 13.45 22.67 15.30
C LYS A 454 12.72 21.32 15.39
N LEU A 455 12.67 20.69 16.58
CA LEU A 455 11.89 19.48 16.80
C LEU A 455 10.40 19.74 16.54
N GLN A 456 9.87 20.84 17.05
CA GLN A 456 8.46 21.19 16.88
C GLN A 456 8.09 21.33 15.39
N ASP A 457 8.89 22.07 14.61
CA ASP A 457 8.65 22.22 13.16
C ASP A 457 8.83 20.89 12.42
N ALA A 458 9.88 20.13 12.72
CA ALA A 458 10.14 18.83 12.09
C ALA A 458 9.01 17.83 12.38
N PHE A 459 8.52 17.75 13.62
CA PHE A 459 7.40 16.88 13.97
C PHE A 459 6.11 17.33 13.28
N ALA A 460 5.81 18.64 13.25
CA ALA A 460 4.62 19.15 12.57
C ALA A 460 4.61 18.80 11.08
N ARG A 461 5.75 18.93 10.39
CA ARG A 461 5.91 18.59 8.97
C ARG A 461 5.88 17.09 8.71
N ALA A 462 6.58 16.30 9.52
CA ALA A 462 6.60 14.86 9.38
C ALA A 462 5.21 14.25 9.66
N TRP A 463 4.50 14.75 10.66
CA TRP A 463 3.12 14.37 10.95
C TRP A 463 2.19 14.74 9.78
N PHE A 464 2.31 15.92 9.23
CA PHE A 464 1.54 16.32 8.05
C PHE A 464 1.81 15.41 6.86
N LYS A 465 3.09 15.12 6.55
CA LYS A 465 3.49 14.18 5.50
C LYS A 465 2.89 12.79 5.73
N LEU A 466 2.99 12.25 6.95
CA LEU A 466 2.42 10.96 7.32
C LEU A 466 0.93 10.88 6.97
N LEU A 467 0.16 11.91 7.32
CA LEU A 467 -1.29 11.93 7.13
C LEU A 467 -1.73 12.22 5.69
N HIS A 468 -0.87 12.81 4.84
CA HIS A 468 -1.28 13.31 3.51
C HIS A 468 -0.55 12.66 2.33
N ARG A 469 0.44 11.79 2.61
CA ARG A 469 1.29 11.17 1.59
C ARG A 469 0.51 10.42 0.51
N ASP A 470 -0.62 9.83 0.86
CA ASP A 470 -1.48 8.99 0.02
C ASP A 470 -2.64 9.74 -0.63
N MET A 471 -2.71 11.06 -0.49
CA MET A 471 -3.83 11.86 -1.01
C MET A 471 -3.75 12.23 -2.49
N GLY A 472 -2.56 12.16 -3.07
CA GLY A 472 -2.32 12.69 -4.41
C GLY A 472 -2.21 14.22 -4.44
N PRO A 473 -2.39 14.85 -5.62
CA PRO A 473 -2.10 16.26 -5.81
C PRO A 473 -3.07 17.19 -5.06
N ARG A 474 -2.60 18.42 -4.80
CA ARG A 474 -3.35 19.46 -4.08
C ARG A 474 -4.72 19.79 -4.67
N SER A 475 -4.96 19.55 -5.96
CA SER A 475 -6.29 19.72 -6.58
C SER A 475 -7.38 18.86 -5.94
N ARG A 476 -7.00 17.82 -5.20
CA ARG A 476 -7.92 16.96 -4.44
C ARG A 476 -8.15 17.43 -3.01
N TRP A 477 -7.34 18.33 -2.49
CA TRP A 477 -7.33 18.72 -1.09
C TRP A 477 -8.45 19.70 -0.77
N LEU A 478 -9.10 19.51 0.36
CA LEU A 478 -10.25 20.28 0.81
C LEU A 478 -10.02 20.80 2.23
N GLY A 479 -10.58 21.96 2.51
CA GLY A 479 -10.61 22.53 3.85
C GLY A 479 -9.83 23.83 4.01
N PRO A 480 -10.00 24.52 5.14
CA PRO A 480 -9.42 25.83 5.38
C PRO A 480 -7.99 25.80 5.91
N GLU A 481 -7.48 24.64 6.34
CA GLU A 481 -6.17 24.49 7.00
C GLU A 481 -5.10 23.90 6.08
N ILE A 482 -5.34 23.91 4.74
CA ILE A 482 -4.34 23.49 3.76
C ILE A 482 -3.13 24.42 3.83
N PRO A 483 -1.90 23.91 4.08
CA PRO A 483 -0.71 24.74 4.11
C PRO A 483 -0.47 25.44 2.78
N LYS A 484 0.04 26.67 2.83
CA LYS A 484 0.39 27.42 1.60
C LYS A 484 1.70 26.90 0.97
N GLU A 485 2.61 26.41 1.79
CA GLU A 485 3.87 25.82 1.35
C GLU A 485 3.62 24.49 0.65
N GLU A 486 4.21 24.30 -0.52
CA GLU A 486 4.20 23.01 -1.24
C GLU A 486 5.46 22.23 -0.90
N MET A 487 5.28 20.96 -0.57
CA MET A 487 6.37 20.04 -0.29
C MET A 487 6.75 19.25 -1.55
N ILE A 488 8.03 18.89 -1.69
CA ILE A 488 8.50 18.14 -2.86
C ILE A 488 7.80 16.79 -3.02
N TRP A 489 7.47 16.13 -1.90
CA TRP A 489 6.76 14.83 -1.90
C TRP A 489 5.29 14.91 -2.33
N GLU A 490 4.73 16.10 -2.49
CA GLU A 490 3.40 16.32 -3.07
C GLU A 490 3.41 16.22 -4.60
N ASP A 491 4.57 16.04 -5.20
CA ASP A 491 4.80 15.96 -6.64
C ASP A 491 4.22 17.18 -7.42
N PRO A 492 4.61 18.41 -7.03
CA PRO A 492 3.99 19.61 -7.58
C PRO A 492 4.14 19.70 -9.10
N ILE A 493 3.06 20.09 -9.75
CA ILE A 493 3.01 20.31 -11.20
C ILE A 493 2.54 21.74 -11.45
N PRO A 494 3.32 22.55 -12.18
CA PRO A 494 2.93 23.91 -12.51
C PRO A 494 1.65 23.91 -13.36
N THR A 495 0.75 24.83 -13.04
CA THR A 495 -0.42 25.09 -13.90
C THR A 495 0.05 25.59 -15.26
N PRO A 496 -0.47 25.06 -16.38
CA PRO A 496 -0.12 25.54 -17.71
C PRO A 496 -0.39 27.05 -17.85
N ASN A 497 0.56 27.77 -18.43
CA ASN A 497 0.43 29.19 -18.69
C ASN A 497 -0.33 29.43 -20.01
N GLY A 498 -1.41 30.17 -19.95
CA GLY A 498 -2.17 30.64 -21.14
C GLY A 498 -3.40 29.79 -21.48
N PRO A 499 -4.08 30.12 -22.60
CA PRO A 499 -5.28 29.42 -23.05
C PRO A 499 -4.99 27.96 -23.39
N VAL A 500 -5.89 27.08 -23.00
CA VAL A 500 -5.86 25.66 -23.38
C VAL A 500 -6.05 25.54 -24.92
N ILE A 501 -5.35 24.61 -25.54
CA ILE A 501 -5.47 24.31 -26.97
C ILE A 501 -6.88 23.80 -27.30
N ASP A 502 -7.41 24.20 -28.45
CA ASP A 502 -8.74 23.79 -28.94
C ASP A 502 -8.65 22.64 -29.97
N ASP A 503 -9.79 22.18 -30.45
CA ASP A 503 -9.87 21.05 -31.41
C ASP A 503 -9.11 21.32 -32.72
N SER A 504 -9.02 22.57 -33.19
CA SER A 504 -8.27 22.97 -34.38
C SER A 504 -6.78 22.85 -34.15
N ASP A 505 -6.32 23.28 -32.98
CA ASP A 505 -4.92 23.13 -32.55
C ASP A 505 -4.55 21.64 -32.41
N ILE A 506 -5.43 20.85 -31.77
CA ILE A 506 -5.25 19.40 -31.61
C ILE A 506 -5.13 18.72 -32.98
N ALA A 507 -6.01 19.04 -33.93
CA ALA A 507 -5.95 18.48 -35.28
C ALA A 507 -4.65 18.86 -36.00
N THR A 508 -4.18 20.08 -35.82
CA THR A 508 -2.92 20.57 -36.38
C THR A 508 -1.73 19.86 -35.79
N LEU A 509 -1.67 19.76 -34.44
CA LEU A 509 -0.61 19.09 -33.72
C LEU A 509 -0.54 17.60 -34.05
N LYS A 510 -1.68 16.89 -34.16
CA LYS A 510 -1.69 15.47 -34.60
C LYS A 510 -1.01 15.30 -35.97
N LYS A 511 -1.30 16.20 -36.94
CA LYS A 511 -0.67 16.17 -38.26
C LYS A 511 0.83 16.43 -38.17
N GLU A 512 1.27 17.40 -37.38
CA GLU A 512 2.68 17.75 -37.23
C GLU A 512 3.45 16.63 -36.53
N ILE A 513 2.88 16.00 -35.50
CA ILE A 513 3.45 14.86 -34.81
C ILE A 513 3.66 13.69 -35.78
N LEU A 514 2.65 13.33 -36.55
CA LEU A 514 2.75 12.23 -37.53
C LEU A 514 3.72 12.57 -38.68
N ALA A 515 3.93 13.84 -38.99
CA ALA A 515 4.89 14.30 -40.02
C ALA A 515 6.34 14.27 -39.54
N THR A 516 6.60 14.09 -38.24
CA THR A 516 7.99 13.91 -37.72
C THR A 516 8.67 12.66 -38.27
N GLY A 517 7.92 11.68 -38.78
CA GLY A 517 8.45 10.42 -39.25
C GLY A 517 8.79 9.40 -38.13
N VAL A 518 8.55 9.74 -36.89
CA VAL A 518 8.69 8.78 -35.77
C VAL A 518 7.69 7.64 -35.93
N GLU A 519 8.16 6.41 -35.78
CA GLU A 519 7.34 5.23 -35.94
C GLU A 519 6.15 5.23 -34.94
N PRO A 520 4.89 4.95 -35.39
CA PRO A 520 3.71 4.98 -34.52
C PRO A 520 3.84 4.12 -33.26
N SER A 521 4.46 2.94 -33.33
CA SER A 521 4.68 2.06 -32.17
C SER A 521 5.52 2.73 -31.07
N LYS A 522 6.52 3.56 -31.45
CA LYS A 522 7.35 4.32 -30.52
C LYS A 522 6.57 5.43 -29.83
N LEU A 523 5.68 6.12 -30.56
CA LEU A 523 4.79 7.13 -29.99
C LEU A 523 3.82 6.52 -28.97
N ILE A 524 3.21 5.37 -29.30
CA ILE A 524 2.30 4.63 -28.45
C ILE A 524 3.03 4.15 -27.18
N SER A 525 4.19 3.51 -27.34
CA SER A 525 4.94 2.98 -26.20
C SER A 525 5.45 4.09 -25.27
N THR A 526 5.79 5.28 -25.79
CA THR A 526 6.21 6.42 -24.99
C THR A 526 5.04 7.02 -24.20
N ALA A 527 3.88 7.19 -24.84
CA ALA A 527 2.67 7.65 -24.14
C ALA A 527 2.25 6.68 -23.03
N TRP A 528 2.25 5.38 -23.34
CA TRP A 528 2.00 4.35 -22.34
C TRP A 528 3.01 4.39 -21.19
N ALA A 529 4.30 4.48 -21.48
CA ALA A 529 5.36 4.55 -20.48
C ALA A 529 5.21 5.76 -19.54
N SER A 530 4.74 6.90 -20.06
CA SER A 530 4.47 8.09 -19.27
C SER A 530 3.26 7.89 -18.36
N ALA A 531 2.13 7.45 -18.91
CA ALA A 531 0.87 7.35 -18.19
C ALA A 531 0.81 6.17 -17.21
N SER A 532 1.39 5.01 -17.57
CA SER A 532 1.28 3.77 -16.79
C SER A 532 2.11 3.73 -15.51
N THR A 533 2.84 4.80 -15.18
CA THR A 533 3.45 4.99 -13.86
C THR A 533 2.45 5.35 -12.78
N PHE A 534 1.23 5.74 -13.15
CA PHE A 534 0.19 6.10 -12.20
C PHE A 534 -0.15 4.94 -11.25
N ARG A 535 -0.41 5.31 -9.99
CA ARG A 535 -0.89 4.40 -8.95
C ARG A 535 -2.20 4.94 -8.37
N GLY A 536 -3.28 4.18 -8.54
CA GLY A 536 -4.58 4.52 -7.97
C GLY A 536 -4.62 4.49 -6.44
N THR A 537 -3.65 3.87 -5.82
CA THR A 537 -3.51 3.73 -4.36
C THR A 537 -3.16 5.05 -3.67
N ASP A 538 -2.09 5.71 -4.10
CA ASP A 538 -1.63 7.00 -3.54
C ASP A 538 -1.70 8.17 -4.53
N LYS A 539 -2.27 7.94 -5.71
CA LYS A 539 -2.50 8.96 -6.75
C LYS A 539 -1.23 9.60 -7.31
N ARG A 540 -0.11 8.88 -7.24
CA ARG A 540 1.20 9.33 -7.74
C ARG A 540 1.48 8.78 -9.13
N GLY A 541 2.44 9.41 -9.82
CA GLY A 541 2.80 9.05 -11.20
C GLY A 541 1.80 9.60 -12.21
N GLY A 542 1.81 9.03 -13.43
CA GLY A 542 0.96 9.46 -14.54
C GLY A 542 1.68 10.35 -15.55
N ALA A 543 0.96 10.75 -16.58
CA ALA A 543 1.49 11.53 -17.69
C ALA A 543 1.67 13.02 -17.38
N ASN A 544 0.90 13.54 -16.40
CA ASN A 544 0.96 14.96 -16.04
C ASN A 544 2.32 15.29 -15.41
N GLY A 545 2.90 16.42 -15.77
CA GLY A 545 4.25 16.78 -15.37
C GLY A 545 5.35 16.31 -16.34
N ALA A 546 5.04 15.40 -17.27
CA ALA A 546 6.00 14.82 -18.22
C ALA A 546 7.31 14.34 -17.55
N ARG A 547 7.21 13.75 -16.34
CA ARG A 547 8.40 13.33 -15.57
C ARG A 547 9.19 12.21 -16.24
N ILE A 548 8.62 11.56 -17.25
CA ILE A 548 9.35 10.59 -18.10
C ILE A 548 10.59 11.20 -18.77
N ARG A 549 10.66 12.53 -18.96
CA ARG A 549 11.84 13.24 -19.51
C ARG A 549 12.88 13.60 -18.44
N LEU A 550 12.56 13.38 -17.16
CA LEU A 550 13.38 13.75 -16.00
C LEU A 550 13.97 12.52 -15.32
N ALA A 551 15.04 12.72 -14.54
CA ALA A 551 15.52 11.66 -13.65
C ALA A 551 14.49 11.40 -12.53
N PRO A 552 14.27 10.13 -12.11
CA PRO A 552 14.97 8.92 -12.59
C PRO A 552 14.32 8.27 -13.83
N GLN A 553 13.10 8.65 -14.22
CA GLN A 553 12.28 7.94 -15.22
C GLN A 553 12.91 7.88 -16.60
N LYS A 554 13.62 8.95 -17.03
CA LYS A 554 14.28 9.00 -18.35
C LYS A 554 15.32 7.92 -18.54
N ASP A 555 15.90 7.43 -17.43
CA ASP A 555 17.00 6.47 -17.43
C ASP A 555 16.53 5.03 -17.18
N TRP A 556 15.25 4.81 -16.89
CA TRP A 556 14.70 3.47 -16.66
C TRP A 556 14.81 2.61 -17.90
N LYS A 557 15.35 1.42 -17.72
CA LYS A 557 15.52 0.46 -18.82
C LYS A 557 14.19 0.14 -19.53
N VAL A 558 13.11 0.02 -18.78
CA VAL A 558 11.76 -0.26 -19.30
C VAL A 558 11.24 0.82 -20.25
N ASN A 559 11.76 2.04 -20.15
CA ASN A 559 11.39 3.16 -21.02
C ASN A 559 12.24 3.26 -22.29
N ASN A 560 13.20 2.34 -22.49
CA ASN A 560 14.11 2.35 -23.63
C ASN A 560 14.73 3.76 -23.86
N PRO A 561 15.73 4.19 -23.06
CA PRO A 561 16.23 5.57 -23.06
C PRO A 561 16.62 6.11 -24.43
N THR A 562 17.14 5.25 -25.33
CA THR A 562 17.51 5.65 -26.70
C THR A 562 16.28 6.02 -27.52
N GLN A 563 15.25 5.18 -27.52
CA GLN A 563 13.97 5.45 -28.18
C GLN A 563 13.25 6.65 -27.55
N LEU A 564 13.24 6.73 -26.23
CA LEU A 564 12.62 7.84 -25.50
C LEU A 564 13.25 9.17 -25.91
N LYS A 565 14.57 9.26 -26.00
CA LYS A 565 15.29 10.47 -26.44
C LYS A 565 14.92 10.86 -27.87
N GLU A 566 14.77 9.89 -28.78
CA GLU A 566 14.33 10.12 -30.16
C GLU A 566 12.94 10.74 -30.20
N VAL A 567 11.98 10.13 -29.48
CA VAL A 567 10.60 10.59 -29.44
C VAL A 567 10.48 11.97 -28.80
N LEU A 568 11.12 12.18 -27.65
CA LEU A 568 11.09 13.48 -26.97
C LEU A 568 11.69 14.58 -27.82
N GLY A 569 12.82 14.35 -28.49
CA GLY A 569 13.45 15.34 -29.37
C GLY A 569 12.54 15.75 -30.53
N ALA A 570 11.81 14.80 -31.14
CA ALA A 570 10.83 15.10 -32.16
C ALA A 570 9.64 15.93 -31.61
N LEU A 571 9.10 15.57 -30.45
CA LEU A 571 7.98 16.28 -29.81
C LEU A 571 8.38 17.68 -29.32
N GLU A 572 9.59 17.87 -28.80
CA GLU A 572 10.14 19.18 -28.44
C GLU A 572 10.27 20.10 -29.67
N GLY A 573 10.62 19.52 -30.84
CA GLY A 573 10.61 20.25 -32.12
C GLY A 573 9.20 20.77 -32.48
N VAL A 574 8.18 19.92 -32.35
CA VAL A 574 6.77 20.30 -32.54
C VAL A 574 6.33 21.35 -31.51
N GLN A 575 6.69 21.16 -30.23
CA GLN A 575 6.39 22.11 -29.16
C GLN A 575 6.96 23.50 -29.44
N LYS A 576 8.25 23.55 -29.80
CA LYS A 576 8.95 24.81 -30.09
C LYS A 576 8.30 25.59 -31.22
N LYS A 577 7.89 24.88 -32.29
CA LYS A 577 7.20 25.46 -33.43
C LYS A 577 5.83 26.03 -33.01
N PHE A 578 5.00 25.23 -32.34
CA PHE A 578 3.66 25.64 -31.91
C PHE A 578 3.70 26.78 -30.88
N ASN A 579 4.60 26.67 -29.91
CA ASN A 579 4.77 27.65 -28.83
C ASN A 579 5.41 28.97 -29.29
N GLY A 580 5.81 29.09 -30.53
CA GLY A 580 6.10 30.38 -31.20
C GLY A 580 4.86 31.24 -31.41
N GLY A 581 3.64 30.65 -31.40
CA GLY A 581 2.36 31.32 -31.54
C GLY A 581 1.81 31.88 -30.23
N SER A 582 0.53 32.26 -30.26
CA SER A 582 -0.21 32.87 -29.15
C SER A 582 -0.63 31.85 -28.09
N LYS A 583 -0.86 30.59 -28.46
CA LYS A 583 -1.20 29.49 -27.60
C LYS A 583 0.05 28.64 -27.26
N LYS A 584 0.00 27.95 -26.15
CA LYS A 584 1.08 27.08 -25.69
C LYS A 584 0.58 25.66 -25.46
N VAL A 585 1.43 24.69 -25.70
CA VAL A 585 1.20 23.27 -25.40
C VAL A 585 2.35 22.73 -24.55
N SER A 586 2.03 21.94 -23.53
CA SER A 586 3.04 21.26 -22.72
C SER A 586 3.62 20.04 -23.43
N ILE A 587 4.82 19.61 -23.03
CA ILE A 587 5.39 18.37 -23.52
C ILE A 587 4.57 17.17 -23.00
N ALA A 588 3.98 17.28 -21.81
CA ALA A 588 3.09 16.27 -21.24
C ALA A 588 1.86 16.02 -22.15
N ASP A 589 1.20 17.09 -22.60
CA ASP A 589 0.11 16.98 -23.56
C ASP A 589 0.57 16.40 -24.91
N LEU A 590 1.73 16.81 -25.39
CA LEU A 590 2.26 16.30 -26.67
C LEU A 590 2.61 14.80 -26.61
N ILE A 591 3.11 14.30 -25.49
CA ILE A 591 3.39 12.87 -25.31
C ILE A 591 2.09 12.05 -25.41
N VAL A 592 1.04 12.46 -24.69
CA VAL A 592 -0.25 11.78 -24.73
C VAL A 592 -0.92 11.93 -26.10
N LEU A 593 -0.91 13.14 -26.68
CA LEU A 593 -1.47 13.40 -27.99
C LEU A 593 -0.77 12.60 -29.12
N ALA A 594 0.54 12.39 -28.99
CA ALA A 594 1.30 11.56 -29.92
C ALA A 594 0.85 10.10 -29.89
N GLY A 595 0.64 9.54 -28.70
CA GLY A 595 0.04 8.21 -28.55
C GLY A 595 -1.34 8.12 -29.15
N CYS A 596 -2.21 9.11 -28.89
CA CYS A 596 -3.56 9.17 -29.47
C CYS A 596 -3.54 9.28 -31.00
N ALA A 597 -2.70 10.16 -31.58
CA ALA A 597 -2.57 10.30 -33.02
C ALA A 597 -2.07 9.03 -33.72
N ALA A 598 -1.09 8.35 -33.11
CA ALA A 598 -0.58 7.08 -33.59
C ALA A 598 -1.62 5.97 -33.52
N LEU A 599 -2.39 5.94 -32.42
CA LEU A 599 -3.47 4.98 -32.25
C LEU A 599 -4.63 5.22 -33.21
N GLU A 600 -5.02 6.47 -33.50
CA GLU A 600 -6.01 6.81 -34.54
C GLU A 600 -5.57 6.25 -35.89
N LYS A 601 -4.30 6.45 -36.25
CA LYS A 601 -3.75 5.91 -37.50
C LYS A 601 -3.77 4.38 -37.56
N ALA A 602 -3.52 3.71 -36.44
CA ALA A 602 -3.45 2.26 -36.34
C ALA A 602 -4.83 1.58 -36.27
N SER A 603 -5.84 2.26 -35.70
CA SER A 603 -7.16 1.72 -35.44
C SER A 603 -8.22 2.12 -36.46
N GLY A 604 -8.06 3.28 -37.08
CA GLY A 604 -9.07 3.95 -37.88
C GLY A 604 -10.23 4.55 -37.07
N LEU A 605 -10.09 4.62 -35.74
CA LEU A 605 -11.09 5.20 -34.83
C LEU A 605 -10.59 6.54 -34.30
N THR A 606 -11.52 7.45 -33.96
CA THR A 606 -11.20 8.65 -33.21
C THR A 606 -10.82 8.26 -31.78
N VAL A 607 -9.69 8.79 -31.30
CA VAL A 607 -9.19 8.56 -29.93
C VAL A 607 -9.36 9.85 -29.12
N PRO A 608 -10.10 9.82 -28.00
CA PRO A 608 -10.28 10.98 -27.15
C PRO A 608 -8.95 11.54 -26.65
N PHE A 609 -8.88 12.86 -26.50
CA PHE A 609 -7.75 13.55 -25.89
C PHE A 609 -8.23 14.73 -25.08
N THR A 610 -7.75 14.86 -23.86
CA THR A 610 -8.07 15.99 -22.98
C THR A 610 -6.78 16.78 -22.70
N PRO A 611 -6.66 18.04 -23.17
CA PRO A 611 -5.51 18.89 -22.97
C PRO A 611 -5.45 19.49 -21.55
N GLY A 612 -4.36 20.22 -21.25
CA GLY A 612 -4.22 21.02 -20.03
C GLY A 612 -3.25 20.44 -19.01
N ARG A 613 -2.41 19.47 -19.38
CA ARG A 613 -1.29 18.99 -18.51
C ARG A 613 -0.19 20.04 -18.44
N GLY A 614 0.46 20.13 -17.26
CA GLY A 614 1.65 20.93 -17.03
C GLY A 614 2.95 20.15 -17.20
N ASP A 615 4.08 20.85 -17.24
CA ASP A 615 5.41 20.27 -17.28
C ASP A 615 6.13 20.55 -15.97
N ALA A 616 6.49 19.51 -15.22
CA ALA A 616 7.29 19.64 -14.01
C ALA A 616 8.78 19.87 -14.35
N SER A 617 9.51 20.49 -13.42
CA SER A 617 10.96 20.58 -13.47
C SER A 617 11.63 19.44 -12.69
N GLN A 618 12.95 19.33 -12.81
CA GLN A 618 13.74 18.37 -12.03
C GLN A 618 13.67 18.69 -10.52
N GLU A 619 13.68 19.97 -10.17
CA GLU A 619 13.58 20.44 -8.79
C GLU A 619 12.22 20.17 -8.14
N GLN A 620 11.19 20.00 -8.96
CA GLN A 620 9.82 19.61 -8.55
C GLN A 620 9.61 18.09 -8.54
N THR A 621 10.67 17.32 -8.74
CA THR A 621 10.61 15.84 -8.82
C THR A 621 11.37 15.24 -7.64
N ASP A 622 10.66 14.59 -6.74
CA ASP A 622 11.23 13.81 -5.64
C ASP A 622 11.86 12.53 -6.19
N VAL A 623 13.12 12.64 -6.63
CA VAL A 623 13.85 11.57 -7.33
C VAL A 623 13.82 10.27 -6.54
N HIS A 624 14.07 10.34 -5.24
CA HIS A 624 14.15 9.16 -4.39
C HIS A 624 12.82 8.40 -4.33
N SER A 625 11.71 9.11 -4.14
CA SER A 625 10.40 8.45 -4.09
C SER A 625 9.89 8.02 -5.47
N PHE A 626 10.30 8.70 -6.54
CA PHE A 626 9.98 8.30 -7.91
C PHE A 626 10.69 7.02 -8.35
N GLU A 627 11.83 6.64 -7.77
CA GLU A 627 12.49 5.36 -8.03
C GLU A 627 11.56 4.16 -7.76
N HIS A 628 10.67 4.28 -6.77
CA HIS A 628 9.69 3.23 -6.46
C HIS A 628 8.58 3.05 -7.51
N LEU A 629 8.43 3.97 -8.47
CA LEU A 629 7.50 3.84 -9.58
C LEU A 629 8.05 2.98 -10.72
N GLU A 630 9.35 2.68 -10.71
CA GLU A 630 9.97 1.82 -11.74
C GLU A 630 9.42 0.39 -11.63
N PRO A 631 8.79 -0.14 -12.69
CA PRO A 631 8.33 -1.52 -12.67
C PRO A 631 9.50 -2.49 -12.78
N LYS A 632 9.58 -3.46 -11.88
CA LYS A 632 10.54 -4.57 -11.97
C LYS A 632 10.15 -5.54 -13.09
N VAL A 633 8.86 -5.80 -13.20
CA VAL A 633 8.24 -6.61 -14.22
C VAL A 633 7.01 -5.86 -14.73
N ASP A 634 6.89 -5.75 -16.05
CA ASP A 634 5.74 -5.10 -16.69
C ASP A 634 5.18 -5.98 -17.81
N GLY A 635 4.10 -6.70 -17.50
CA GLY A 635 3.44 -7.58 -18.47
C GLY A 635 2.78 -6.83 -19.62
N PHE A 636 2.43 -5.54 -19.48
CA PHE A 636 1.88 -4.75 -20.58
C PHE A 636 2.90 -4.49 -21.70
N ARG A 637 4.18 -4.32 -21.33
CA ARG A 637 5.28 -4.04 -22.28
C ARG A 637 6.22 -5.21 -22.53
N ASN A 638 5.91 -6.39 -21.98
CA ASN A 638 6.80 -7.56 -21.99
C ASN A 638 8.20 -7.27 -21.43
N TYR A 639 8.26 -6.45 -20.34
CA TYR A 639 9.50 -6.08 -19.69
C TYR A 639 9.77 -6.96 -18.46
N GLY A 640 11.04 -7.34 -18.34
CA GLY A 640 11.52 -8.08 -17.18
C GLY A 640 11.09 -9.55 -17.20
N LYS A 641 11.68 -10.31 -16.29
CA LYS A 641 11.28 -11.67 -15.98
C LYS A 641 11.27 -11.80 -14.46
N SER A 642 10.33 -12.52 -13.94
CA SER A 642 10.34 -12.83 -12.53
C SER A 642 11.58 -13.69 -12.21
N THR A 643 12.42 -13.20 -11.32
CA THR A 643 13.52 -13.96 -10.70
C THR A 643 13.13 -14.45 -9.31
N SER A 644 11.96 -14.02 -8.83
CA SER A 644 11.42 -14.30 -7.50
C SER A 644 10.37 -15.42 -7.55
N ARG A 645 9.87 -15.79 -6.39
CA ARG A 645 8.73 -16.72 -6.26
C ARG A 645 7.42 -16.17 -6.86
N VAL A 646 7.35 -14.86 -7.11
CA VAL A 646 6.18 -14.20 -7.70
C VAL A 646 6.24 -14.31 -9.22
N LYS A 647 5.25 -14.95 -9.81
CA LYS A 647 5.17 -15.15 -11.26
C LYS A 647 4.78 -13.86 -11.99
N THR A 648 5.20 -13.73 -13.27
CA THR A 648 4.99 -12.52 -14.10
C THR A 648 3.52 -12.12 -14.21
N GLU A 649 2.60 -13.08 -14.29
CA GLU A 649 1.17 -12.79 -14.34
C GLU A 649 0.60 -12.17 -13.06
N LYS A 650 1.21 -12.41 -11.89
CA LYS A 650 0.82 -11.73 -10.65
C LYS A 650 1.20 -10.25 -10.69
N PHE A 651 2.40 -9.91 -11.20
CA PHE A 651 2.80 -8.53 -11.43
C PHE A 651 1.92 -7.81 -12.45
N LEU A 652 1.43 -8.55 -13.46
CA LEU A 652 0.50 -8.00 -14.45
C LEU A 652 -0.82 -7.58 -13.78
N VAL A 653 -1.41 -8.45 -12.93
CA VAL A 653 -2.64 -8.14 -12.17
C VAL A 653 -2.39 -7.02 -11.17
N ASP A 654 -1.26 -7.03 -10.46
CA ASP A 654 -0.87 -5.96 -9.55
C ASP A 654 -0.80 -4.60 -10.25
N ARG A 655 -0.14 -4.53 -11.42
CA ARG A 655 -0.08 -3.30 -12.22
C ARG A 655 -1.48 -2.88 -12.72
N ALA A 656 -2.32 -3.82 -13.11
CA ALA A 656 -3.69 -3.54 -13.52
C ALA A 656 -4.50 -2.93 -12.36
N ASN A 657 -4.34 -3.44 -11.14
CA ASN A 657 -4.97 -2.87 -9.94
C ASN A 657 -4.47 -1.44 -9.67
N LEU A 658 -3.15 -1.21 -9.73
CA LEU A 658 -2.58 0.14 -9.56
C LEU A 658 -3.11 1.14 -10.60
N LEU A 659 -3.38 0.67 -11.83
CA LEU A 659 -4.01 1.45 -12.89
C LEU A 659 -5.56 1.44 -12.81
N THR A 660 -6.13 0.92 -11.74
CA THR A 660 -7.59 0.83 -11.55
C THR A 660 -8.33 0.11 -12.67
N LEU A 661 -7.67 -0.82 -13.35
CA LEU A 661 -8.24 -1.55 -14.50
C LEU A 661 -9.07 -2.74 -14.04
N THR A 662 -10.17 -2.97 -14.74
CA THR A 662 -10.94 -4.21 -14.68
C THR A 662 -10.28 -5.32 -15.49
N ALA A 663 -10.69 -6.56 -15.31
CA ALA A 663 -10.17 -7.67 -16.10
C ALA A 663 -10.42 -7.52 -17.62
N PRO A 664 -11.59 -7.04 -18.11
CA PRO A 664 -11.78 -6.71 -19.52
C PRO A 664 -10.83 -5.62 -20.04
N GLU A 665 -10.64 -4.51 -19.30
CA GLU A 665 -9.73 -3.44 -19.68
C GLU A 665 -8.27 -3.91 -19.74
N LEU A 666 -7.84 -4.70 -18.74
CA LEU A 666 -6.53 -5.37 -18.73
C LEU A 666 -6.34 -6.23 -19.98
N THR A 667 -7.33 -7.08 -20.31
CA THR A 667 -7.31 -7.98 -21.46
C THR A 667 -7.20 -7.21 -22.77
N ALA A 668 -8.05 -6.20 -22.95
CA ALA A 668 -8.04 -5.36 -24.16
C ALA A 668 -6.68 -4.65 -24.34
N LEU A 669 -6.16 -4.05 -23.27
CA LEU A 669 -4.89 -3.29 -23.31
C LEU A 669 -3.70 -4.18 -23.65
N VAL A 670 -3.57 -5.36 -23.03
CA VAL A 670 -2.46 -6.27 -23.38
C VAL A 670 -2.54 -6.72 -24.80
N GLY A 671 -3.71 -7.22 -25.25
CA GLY A 671 -3.89 -7.67 -26.63
C GLY A 671 -3.63 -6.59 -27.67
N GLY A 672 -4.08 -5.36 -27.41
CA GLY A 672 -3.89 -4.22 -28.29
C GLY A 672 -2.44 -3.73 -28.33
N LEU A 673 -1.78 -3.57 -27.20
CA LEU A 673 -0.36 -3.20 -27.15
C LEU A 673 0.52 -4.20 -27.91
N ARG A 674 0.18 -5.50 -27.88
CA ARG A 674 0.86 -6.52 -28.68
C ARG A 674 0.65 -6.28 -30.17
N THR A 675 -0.59 -6.13 -30.63
CA THR A 675 -0.84 -5.93 -32.07
C THR A 675 -0.30 -4.58 -32.58
N LEU A 676 -0.18 -3.59 -31.71
CA LEU A 676 0.44 -2.29 -32.00
C LEU A 676 1.98 -2.32 -31.98
N ASN A 677 2.60 -3.46 -31.68
CA ASN A 677 4.05 -3.64 -31.58
C ASN A 677 4.70 -2.72 -30.53
N ALA A 678 4.07 -2.59 -29.38
CA ALA A 678 4.47 -1.66 -28.31
C ALA A 678 5.29 -2.31 -27.18
N ASN A 679 5.98 -3.42 -27.44
CA ASN A 679 6.93 -4.01 -26.49
C ASN A 679 8.09 -3.04 -26.21
N TYR A 680 8.61 -3.06 -24.97
CA TYR A 680 9.64 -2.10 -24.54
C TYR A 680 10.92 -2.15 -25.35
N ASP A 681 11.28 -3.34 -25.89
CA ASP A 681 12.50 -3.62 -26.64
C ASP A 681 12.25 -3.82 -28.14
N GLY A 682 11.02 -3.64 -28.60
CA GLY A 682 10.62 -3.92 -29.97
C GLY A 682 10.65 -5.41 -30.35
N SER A 683 10.72 -6.31 -29.36
CA SER A 683 10.68 -7.78 -29.59
C SER A 683 9.35 -8.24 -30.15
N ASN A 684 9.37 -9.39 -30.83
CA ASN A 684 8.16 -10.02 -31.37
C ASN A 684 7.44 -10.92 -30.35
N THR A 685 7.83 -10.89 -29.07
CA THR A 685 7.19 -11.71 -28.01
C THR A 685 5.75 -11.27 -27.81
N GLY A 686 4.80 -12.19 -27.93
CA GLY A 686 3.38 -11.89 -27.81
C GLY A 686 2.76 -11.24 -29.06
N ILE A 687 3.52 -10.96 -30.11
CA ILE A 687 3.00 -10.37 -31.34
C ILE A 687 2.32 -11.48 -32.18
N PHE A 688 1.05 -11.75 -31.87
CA PHE A 688 0.29 -12.82 -32.55
C PHE A 688 -0.50 -12.27 -33.74
N THR A 689 0.16 -11.50 -34.60
CA THR A 689 -0.45 -10.94 -35.83
C THR A 689 0.53 -10.95 -36.98
N LYS A 690 0.00 -10.96 -38.19
CA LYS A 690 0.79 -10.78 -39.42
C LYS A 690 0.92 -9.32 -39.84
N THR A 691 0.20 -8.41 -39.17
CA THR A 691 0.18 -6.98 -39.46
C THR A 691 0.50 -6.18 -38.18
N PRO A 692 1.74 -6.25 -37.63
CA PRO A 692 2.14 -5.46 -36.49
C PRO A 692 1.97 -3.97 -36.78
N GLY A 693 1.57 -3.20 -35.78
CA GLY A 693 1.29 -1.76 -35.88
C GLY A 693 -0.15 -1.43 -36.26
N GLN A 694 -1.01 -2.43 -36.46
CA GLN A 694 -2.45 -2.25 -36.67
C GLN A 694 -3.24 -2.80 -35.50
N LEU A 695 -4.14 -2.00 -34.94
CA LEU A 695 -5.04 -2.45 -33.87
C LEU A 695 -6.06 -3.46 -34.41
N SER A 696 -5.97 -4.69 -33.97
CA SER A 696 -6.87 -5.77 -34.37
C SER A 696 -6.97 -6.83 -33.28
N ASN A 697 -8.03 -7.65 -33.32
CA ASN A 697 -8.24 -8.75 -32.38
C ASN A 697 -7.37 -10.00 -32.65
N GLN A 698 -6.38 -9.90 -33.56
CA GLN A 698 -5.56 -11.05 -33.98
C GLN A 698 -4.77 -11.70 -32.86
N PHE A 699 -4.41 -10.93 -31.80
CA PHE A 699 -3.82 -11.50 -30.58
C PHE A 699 -4.69 -12.63 -30.01
N PHE A 700 -5.97 -12.38 -29.82
CA PHE A 700 -6.90 -13.36 -29.24
C PHE A 700 -7.22 -14.50 -30.19
N VAL A 701 -7.43 -14.19 -31.47
CA VAL A 701 -7.69 -15.20 -32.50
C VAL A 701 -6.55 -16.23 -32.54
N ASN A 702 -5.29 -15.79 -32.59
CA ASN A 702 -4.13 -16.68 -32.65
C ASN A 702 -3.77 -17.31 -31.30
N LEU A 703 -4.00 -16.61 -30.17
CA LEU A 703 -3.81 -17.19 -28.84
C LEU A 703 -4.71 -18.42 -28.59
N LEU A 704 -5.95 -18.33 -29.05
CA LEU A 704 -6.97 -19.36 -28.85
C LEU A 704 -7.02 -20.40 -29.97
N ASP A 705 -6.16 -20.26 -31.01
CA ASP A 705 -6.12 -21.23 -32.10
C ASP A 705 -5.56 -22.58 -31.63
N MET A 706 -6.42 -23.61 -31.64
CA MET A 706 -6.07 -24.96 -31.23
C MET A 706 -5.07 -25.65 -32.16
N ASN A 707 -4.79 -25.11 -33.35
CA ASN A 707 -3.73 -25.61 -34.22
C ASN A 707 -2.34 -25.22 -33.73
N ILE A 708 -2.24 -24.28 -32.78
CA ILE A 708 -0.97 -23.86 -32.14
C ILE A 708 -0.75 -24.70 -30.88
N LYS A 709 0.43 -25.30 -30.79
CA LYS A 709 0.93 -25.98 -29.60
C LYS A 709 1.94 -25.06 -28.89
N TRP A 710 1.75 -24.78 -27.63
CA TRP A 710 2.67 -24.01 -26.83
C TRP A 710 3.58 -24.91 -25.99
N GLU A 711 4.88 -24.61 -25.97
CA GLU A 711 5.89 -25.30 -25.16
C GLU A 711 6.85 -24.30 -24.55
N ALA A 712 7.22 -24.50 -23.27
CA ALA A 712 8.21 -23.66 -22.61
C ALA A 712 9.58 -23.81 -23.29
N THR A 713 10.29 -22.70 -23.50
CA THR A 713 11.60 -22.68 -24.14
C THR A 713 12.76 -22.66 -23.16
N GLY A 714 12.50 -22.39 -21.88
CA GLY A 714 13.47 -22.35 -20.79
C GLY A 714 12.98 -23.12 -19.57
N SER A 715 13.89 -23.38 -18.64
CA SER A 715 13.57 -24.02 -17.36
C SER A 715 12.87 -23.08 -16.38
N ASP A 716 12.91 -21.77 -16.63
CA ASP A 716 12.26 -20.72 -15.85
C ASP A 716 10.73 -20.68 -16.07
N GLY A 717 10.24 -21.29 -17.16
CA GLY A 717 8.83 -21.27 -17.52
C GLY A 717 8.27 -19.88 -17.85
N GLU A 718 9.12 -18.91 -18.22
CA GLU A 718 8.72 -17.53 -18.51
C GLU A 718 8.51 -17.25 -19.99
N THR A 719 9.11 -18.06 -20.88
CA THR A 719 9.00 -17.91 -22.33
C THR A 719 8.53 -19.19 -23.01
N PHE A 720 7.77 -19.03 -24.09
CA PHE A 720 7.13 -20.14 -24.77
C PHE A 720 7.26 -20.01 -26.28
N GLN A 721 7.31 -21.16 -26.95
CA GLN A 721 7.27 -21.29 -28.41
C GLN A 721 5.94 -21.90 -28.86
N GLY A 722 5.21 -21.17 -29.68
CA GLY A 722 4.03 -21.67 -30.40
C GLY A 722 4.42 -22.32 -31.71
N THR A 723 4.03 -23.55 -31.92
CA THR A 723 4.27 -24.32 -33.14
C THR A 723 2.96 -24.81 -33.74
N ASP A 724 2.89 -24.88 -35.08
CA ASP A 724 1.78 -25.51 -35.78
C ASP A 724 1.77 -27.02 -35.51
N ARG A 725 0.63 -27.56 -35.04
CA ARG A 725 0.51 -28.96 -34.62
C ARG A 725 0.70 -29.95 -35.77
N LYS A 726 0.40 -29.55 -37.02
CA LYS A 726 0.49 -30.41 -38.21
C LYS A 726 1.87 -30.36 -38.84
N THR A 727 2.41 -29.16 -39.01
CA THR A 727 3.64 -28.97 -39.74
C THR A 727 4.89 -28.89 -38.86
N GLY A 728 4.74 -28.60 -37.53
CA GLY A 728 5.84 -28.33 -36.64
C GLY A 728 6.50 -26.96 -36.85
N GLU A 729 5.94 -26.14 -37.73
CA GLU A 729 6.49 -24.81 -38.05
C GLU A 729 6.33 -23.90 -36.83
N LYS A 730 7.40 -23.15 -36.50
CA LYS A 730 7.35 -22.11 -35.44
C LYS A 730 6.52 -20.92 -35.92
N LYS A 731 5.46 -20.59 -35.16
CA LYS A 731 4.54 -19.49 -35.49
C LYS A 731 4.80 -18.25 -34.66
N PHE A 732 4.85 -18.39 -33.33
CA PHE A 732 4.91 -17.27 -32.39
C PHE A 732 5.80 -17.59 -31.19
N THR A 733 6.32 -16.54 -30.56
CA THR A 733 6.91 -16.59 -29.20
C THR A 733 5.99 -15.87 -28.24
N ALA A 734 5.91 -16.32 -26.99
CA ALA A 734 5.05 -15.76 -25.97
C ALA A 734 5.77 -15.66 -24.63
N SER A 735 5.31 -14.73 -23.78
CA SER A 735 5.61 -14.71 -22.36
C SER A 735 4.49 -15.32 -21.54
N ARG A 736 4.68 -15.48 -20.23
CA ARG A 736 3.60 -15.84 -19.30
C ARG A 736 2.47 -14.82 -19.33
N ALA A 737 2.81 -13.51 -19.40
CA ALA A 737 1.84 -12.42 -19.49
C ALA A 737 0.95 -12.50 -20.74
N ASP A 738 1.40 -13.18 -21.79
CA ASP A 738 0.59 -13.40 -22.99
C ASP A 738 -0.30 -14.65 -22.85
N LEU A 739 0.28 -15.76 -22.38
CA LEU A 739 -0.44 -17.05 -22.34
C LEU A 739 -1.47 -17.12 -21.21
N VAL A 740 -1.39 -16.29 -20.19
CA VAL A 740 -2.37 -16.28 -19.09
C VAL A 740 -3.79 -16.00 -19.60
N PHE A 741 -3.95 -15.20 -20.66
CA PHE A 741 -5.25 -14.92 -21.28
C PHE A 741 -5.88 -16.12 -22.00
N GLY A 742 -5.09 -17.14 -22.31
CA GLY A 742 -5.60 -18.41 -22.84
C GLY A 742 -5.73 -19.50 -21.79
N SER A 743 -5.02 -19.39 -20.67
CA SER A 743 -4.96 -20.43 -19.63
C SER A 743 -5.86 -20.16 -18.43
N HIS A 744 -5.94 -18.91 -17.95
CA HIS A 744 -6.80 -18.54 -16.83
C HIS A 744 -8.27 -18.48 -17.29
N ALA A 745 -9.16 -19.19 -16.60
CA ALA A 745 -10.55 -19.37 -17.05
C ALA A 745 -11.31 -18.05 -17.28
N GLU A 746 -11.20 -17.08 -16.37
CA GLU A 746 -11.89 -15.80 -16.49
C GLU A 746 -11.27 -14.87 -17.52
N LEU A 747 -9.95 -14.78 -17.60
CA LEU A 747 -9.28 -13.99 -18.64
C LEU A 747 -9.53 -14.60 -20.03
N ARG A 748 -9.54 -15.93 -20.13
CA ARG A 748 -9.90 -16.62 -21.37
C ARG A 748 -11.34 -16.34 -21.80
N ALA A 749 -12.30 -16.33 -20.89
CA ALA A 749 -13.68 -15.99 -21.23
C ALA A 749 -13.80 -14.58 -21.85
N VAL A 750 -13.03 -13.60 -21.38
CA VAL A 750 -12.94 -12.28 -22.01
C VAL A 750 -12.22 -12.34 -23.35
N ALA A 751 -11.11 -13.09 -23.43
CA ALA A 751 -10.35 -13.27 -24.66
C ALA A 751 -11.20 -13.94 -25.77
N GLU A 752 -12.08 -14.87 -25.42
CA GLU A 752 -13.03 -15.53 -26.33
C GLU A 752 -14.03 -14.54 -26.93
N VAL A 753 -14.50 -13.56 -26.15
CA VAL A 753 -15.37 -12.48 -26.67
C VAL A 753 -14.63 -11.65 -27.73
N TYR A 754 -13.39 -11.30 -27.48
CA TYR A 754 -12.61 -10.54 -28.45
C TYR A 754 -12.12 -11.37 -29.63
N GLY A 755 -11.86 -12.68 -29.43
CA GLY A 755 -11.43 -13.60 -30.47
C GLY A 755 -12.55 -14.09 -31.40
N ALA A 756 -13.83 -13.84 -31.05
CA ALA A 756 -14.98 -14.22 -31.85
C ALA A 756 -15.01 -13.50 -33.23
N ALA A 757 -15.74 -14.05 -34.20
CA ALA A 757 -15.81 -13.50 -35.53
C ALA A 757 -16.34 -12.04 -35.60
N ASP A 758 -17.20 -11.67 -34.66
CA ASP A 758 -17.77 -10.32 -34.50
C ASP A 758 -17.05 -9.50 -33.42
N GLY A 759 -15.98 -10.03 -32.82
CA GLY A 759 -15.29 -9.40 -31.66
C GLY A 759 -14.40 -8.23 -32.00
N ASN A 760 -13.96 -8.07 -33.26
CA ASN A 760 -12.92 -7.09 -33.60
C ASN A 760 -13.32 -5.63 -33.32
N ASP A 761 -14.54 -5.22 -33.69
CA ASP A 761 -14.97 -3.84 -33.49
C ASP A 761 -15.25 -3.51 -32.02
N ARG A 762 -15.76 -4.50 -31.27
CA ARG A 762 -15.89 -4.40 -29.82
C ARG A 762 -14.53 -4.23 -29.18
N PHE A 763 -13.59 -5.09 -29.49
CA PHE A 763 -12.23 -5.04 -28.99
C PHE A 763 -11.58 -3.67 -29.24
N LYS A 764 -11.68 -3.12 -30.46
CA LYS A 764 -11.11 -1.81 -30.79
C LYS A 764 -11.70 -0.71 -29.94
N ARG A 765 -13.03 -0.69 -29.73
CA ARG A 765 -13.70 0.31 -28.88
C ARG A 765 -13.28 0.18 -27.43
N ASP A 766 -13.27 -1.04 -26.91
CA ASP A 766 -12.90 -1.31 -25.51
C ASP A 766 -11.43 -0.97 -25.27
N PHE A 767 -10.54 -1.22 -26.23
CA PHE A 767 -9.14 -0.79 -26.16
C PHE A 767 -9.02 0.74 -26.11
N VAL A 768 -9.71 1.47 -26.99
CA VAL A 768 -9.67 2.95 -27.02
C VAL A 768 -10.20 3.52 -25.71
N ALA A 769 -11.28 2.97 -25.16
CA ALA A 769 -11.84 3.41 -23.89
C ALA A 769 -10.85 3.15 -22.72
N ALA A 770 -10.25 1.98 -22.67
CA ALA A 770 -9.26 1.65 -21.66
C ALA A 770 -7.97 2.48 -21.79
N TRP A 771 -7.56 2.79 -23.03
CA TRP A 771 -6.45 3.70 -23.31
C TRP A 771 -6.75 5.11 -22.81
N ASP A 772 -7.91 5.68 -23.15
CA ASP A 772 -8.32 7.02 -22.69
C ASP A 772 -8.36 7.09 -21.16
N LYS A 773 -8.88 6.04 -20.51
CA LYS A 773 -8.87 5.93 -19.06
C LYS A 773 -7.44 6.04 -18.50
N VAL A 774 -6.48 5.23 -18.98
CA VAL A 774 -5.11 5.24 -18.50
C VAL A 774 -4.43 6.59 -18.75
N MET A 775 -4.65 7.21 -19.91
CA MET A 775 -4.08 8.52 -20.25
C MET A 775 -4.59 9.65 -19.35
N ASN A 776 -5.72 9.47 -18.66
CA ASN A 776 -6.36 10.50 -17.83
C ASN A 776 -6.46 10.14 -16.33
N LEU A 777 -5.88 9.06 -15.86
CA LEU A 777 -5.97 8.62 -14.44
C LEU A 777 -5.47 9.68 -13.45
N ASP A 778 -4.49 10.48 -13.83
CA ASP A 778 -3.86 11.52 -13.02
C ASP A 778 -4.50 12.92 -13.18
N ARG A 779 -5.61 13.02 -13.96
CA ARG A 779 -6.25 14.29 -14.29
C ARG A 779 -7.34 14.66 -13.28
N PHE A 780 -6.96 14.85 -12.02
CA PHE A 780 -7.87 15.27 -10.94
C PHE A 780 -8.38 16.70 -11.08
N ASP A 781 -7.74 17.52 -11.90
CA ASP A 781 -8.16 18.86 -12.28
C ASP A 781 -9.49 18.86 -13.07
N LEU A 782 -9.76 17.77 -13.80
CA LEU A 782 -11.00 17.65 -14.61
C LEU A 782 -12.25 17.46 -13.75
N ALA A 783 -12.13 16.97 -12.54
CA ALA A 783 -13.25 16.84 -11.61
C ALA A 783 -13.89 18.19 -11.27
N ASN A 784 -13.13 19.29 -11.35
CA ASN A 784 -13.57 20.65 -11.10
C ASN A 784 -14.26 21.29 -12.32
N ILE A 785 -14.21 20.66 -13.50
CA ILE A 785 -14.78 21.18 -14.76
C ILE A 785 -16.18 20.62 -15.03
N GLY A 786 -16.76 19.87 -14.07
CA GLY A 786 -18.16 19.41 -14.16
C GLY A 786 -18.43 18.41 -15.29
N THR A 787 -17.49 17.56 -15.64
CA THR A 787 -17.68 16.58 -16.69
C THR A 787 -18.28 15.28 -16.17
N GLN A 788 -19.51 15.03 -16.59
CA GLN A 788 -20.20 13.73 -16.55
C GLN A 788 -19.47 12.64 -17.36
N ARG A 789 -18.19 12.43 -17.18
CA ARG A 789 -17.44 11.38 -17.91
C ARG A 789 -17.11 10.14 -17.08
N SER A 790 -17.66 10.01 -15.88
CA SER A 790 -17.54 8.79 -15.07
C SER A 790 -18.65 7.75 -15.34
N ARG A 791 -19.32 7.84 -16.48
CA ARG A 791 -20.33 6.86 -16.89
C ARG A 791 -20.03 6.37 -18.29
N LEU A 792 -19.05 5.51 -18.41
CA LEU A 792 -18.96 4.56 -19.54
C LEU A 792 -18.34 3.26 -19.01
#